data_a85e1257d07e9f4332555648f55ecd3b
#
_entry.id   a85e1257d07e9f4332555648f55ecd3b
#
_cell.length_a   1.000
_cell.length_b   1.000
_cell.length_c   1.000
_cell.angle_alpha   90.00
_cell.angle_beta   90.00
_cell.angle_gamma   90.00
#
_symmetry.space_group_name_H-M   'P 1'
#
loop_
_entity.id
_entity.type
_entity.pdbx_description
1 polymer ?
#
loop_
_entity_poly.entity_id
_entity_poly.type
_entity_poly.pdbx_seq_one_letter_code
_entity_poly.pdbx_strand_id
1 'polypeptide(L)'
;MTLKTKTNKNINIMNSKYALPKDGGLIADVALQELTQRFERIATQVYENEYDGVNYVADNIVAAIGAHKADRPFALGLTTGKTPLGLYRELVRRYNKGEVSFANVAVYSLDEFYPITPAEAQSRNYRIHEELLDHVDIRPENINFPDGTLPREQLSKFCAAYGHNKIDLMIVGVGEDGQVGFNEIGTHANSKTRLVQLSYQSRKVQSGAFGGLENTPKMAITMGIHTIMKADRVIMMAWGEDKAKIMSRVIEGEVTSQVPASYLQNHSDIEVVIDEGAASQLTRVQTPWLVGPCQWTPKFTRKAVVWLCGVVKKPILKLTYQDYLENSLGELLEQGRTYDQINIDVFNDLQHTITGWPGGKPNADDSTRPVKSTPFPKNVIVFSPHPDDDVISMGGTFIRLVQQGHNVHVAYETSGNVAVHDDVVLQHMDAAHELGFADEFAKVEEIVKSKKAGEPEPRALLNLKGAIRRAEARSAVRSFGLNPDTNAHFLNLPFYESGGIRKNPFTQADIDIVVKLLRDVKPHQIYAAGDLSDPHGTHRTCIEIVLEAIEVVKGDEWFKDCHLWLYRGAWMEWDLGSVDMAVPLSPNEIIVKRHAIYRHLSQKDIVPFPGDDPREFWQRSEDRTQTTAKQYNDLGMAEYQAIEVFVRMF
;
A
#
# COMPACT_ATOMS: atom_id res chain seq x y z
N MET A 1 32.04 -26.79 31.01
CA MET A 1 30.92 -27.19 30.12
C MET A 1 30.23 -25.94 29.63
N THR A 2 30.65 -25.43 28.48
CA THR A 2 30.29 -24.13 27.95
C THR A 2 29.08 -24.30 27.05
N LEU A 3 27.93 -23.79 27.48
CA LEU A 3 26.73 -23.70 26.66
C LEU A 3 26.95 -22.68 25.53
N LYS A 4 27.09 -23.20 24.30
CA LYS A 4 27.02 -22.38 23.08
C LYS A 4 25.56 -21.94 22.92
N THR A 5 25.30 -20.67 23.18
CA THR A 5 24.11 -19.97 22.78
C THR A 5 24.06 -19.95 21.25
N LYS A 6 23.10 -20.66 20.67
CA LYS A 6 22.72 -20.50 19.26
C LYS A 6 22.17 -19.08 19.10
N THR A 7 22.96 -18.23 18.49
CA THR A 7 22.51 -16.94 17.99
C THR A 7 21.37 -17.20 17.01
N ASN A 8 20.15 -16.82 17.39
CA ASN A 8 19.05 -16.62 16.48
C ASN A 8 19.53 -15.64 15.40
N LYS A 9 19.72 -16.12 14.20
CA LYS A 9 19.74 -15.27 13.01
C LYS A 9 18.34 -14.67 12.92
N ASN A 10 18.13 -13.49 13.50
CA ASN A 10 17.04 -12.62 13.11
C ASN A 10 17.24 -12.33 11.64
N ILE A 11 16.48 -13.01 10.81
CA ILE A 11 16.37 -12.71 9.39
C ILE A 11 15.71 -11.35 9.33
N ASN A 12 16.50 -10.29 9.09
CA ASN A 12 15.99 -8.99 8.68
C ASN A 12 15.39 -9.14 7.27
N ILE A 13 14.15 -9.63 7.19
CA ILE A 13 13.40 -9.75 5.95
C ILE A 13 12.64 -8.43 5.77
N MET A 14 13.37 -7.36 5.46
CA MET A 14 12.81 -6.09 4.98
C MET A 14 13.37 -5.67 3.62
N ASN A 15 14.04 -6.56 2.92
CA ASN A 15 14.37 -6.33 1.52
C ASN A 15 13.26 -6.96 0.68
N SER A 16 12.44 -6.16 0.04
CA SER A 16 11.55 -6.65 -1.02
C SER A 16 12.43 -7.21 -2.14
N LYS A 17 12.71 -8.50 -2.05
CA LYS A 17 13.45 -9.34 -3.01
C LYS A 17 12.65 -9.52 -4.28
N TYR A 18 11.41 -9.05 -4.28
CA TYR A 18 10.38 -9.37 -5.24
C TYR A 18 9.77 -8.09 -5.80
N ALA A 19 10.26 -7.69 -6.95
CA ALA A 19 9.63 -6.69 -7.79
C ALA A 19 9.11 -7.37 -9.07
N LEU A 20 8.08 -6.76 -9.69
CA LEU A 20 7.71 -7.18 -11.05
C LEU A 20 8.91 -6.99 -11.97
N PRO A 21 9.15 -7.93 -12.90
CA PRO A 21 10.23 -7.80 -13.87
C PRO A 21 10.12 -6.45 -14.59
N LYS A 22 11.18 -5.63 -14.53
CA LYS A 22 11.25 -4.37 -15.29
C LYS A 22 11.44 -4.73 -16.75
N ASP A 23 10.48 -4.35 -17.58
CA ASP A 23 10.46 -4.69 -18.98
C ASP A 23 10.57 -3.41 -19.84
N GLY A 24 11.79 -2.96 -20.05
CA GLY A 24 12.09 -1.69 -20.72
C GLY A 24 12.09 -0.49 -19.76
N GLY A 25 12.26 0.70 -20.30
CA GLY A 25 12.27 1.94 -19.54
C GLY A 25 13.41 2.88 -19.90
N LEU A 26 13.59 3.92 -19.10
CA LEU A 26 14.69 4.89 -19.26
C LEU A 26 16.05 4.19 -19.24
N ILE A 27 16.90 4.53 -20.20
CA ILE A 27 18.31 4.12 -20.19
C ILE A 27 19.01 4.96 -19.12
N ALA A 28 19.36 4.32 -17.99
CA ALA A 28 20.07 4.98 -16.91
C ALA A 28 21.52 5.26 -17.30
N ASP A 29 21.84 6.51 -17.60
CA ASP A 29 23.20 7.01 -17.71
C ASP A 29 23.39 8.19 -16.76
N VAL A 30 24.61 8.38 -16.23
CA VAL A 30 24.96 9.45 -15.28
C VAL A 30 24.68 10.84 -15.87
N ALA A 31 24.72 11.00 -17.20
CA ALA A 31 24.34 12.22 -17.91
C ALA A 31 22.82 12.51 -17.88
N LEU A 32 21.99 11.54 -17.50
CA LEU A 32 20.53 11.64 -17.49
C LEU A 32 19.94 12.25 -16.22
N GLN A 33 20.72 12.48 -15.17
CA GLN A 33 20.22 13.14 -13.96
C GLN A 33 19.61 14.53 -14.25
N GLU A 34 20.19 15.29 -15.17
CA GLU A 34 19.62 16.58 -15.59
C GLU A 34 18.31 16.42 -16.39
N LEU A 35 18.14 15.33 -17.13
CA LEU A 35 16.93 15.05 -17.91
C LEU A 35 15.79 14.54 -17.05
N THR A 36 16.08 13.70 -16.03
CA THR A 36 15.04 13.22 -15.09
C THR A 36 14.41 14.36 -14.30
N GLN A 37 15.17 15.40 -14.00
CA GLN A 37 14.72 16.58 -13.28
C GLN A 37 13.89 17.56 -14.14
N ARG A 38 13.75 17.32 -15.44
CA ARG A 38 13.02 18.24 -16.34
C ARG A 38 11.58 18.53 -15.89
N PHE A 39 10.93 17.57 -15.29
CA PHE A 39 9.55 17.71 -14.78
C PHE A 39 9.51 17.89 -13.28
N GLU A 40 10.55 17.51 -12.55
CA GLU A 40 10.63 17.52 -11.10
C GLU A 40 11.15 18.89 -10.60
N ARG A 41 10.38 19.51 -9.72
CA ARG A 41 10.67 20.82 -9.15
C ARG A 41 11.37 20.72 -7.78
N ILE A 42 11.52 19.53 -7.27
CA ILE A 42 12.26 19.20 -6.05
C ILE A 42 13.20 18.04 -6.36
N ALA A 43 14.43 18.08 -5.87
CA ALA A 43 15.35 16.95 -5.94
C ALA A 43 14.72 15.71 -5.30
N THR A 44 14.56 14.64 -6.08
CA THR A 44 13.84 13.45 -5.67
C THR A 44 14.68 12.19 -5.86
N GLN A 45 14.87 11.44 -4.78
CA GLN A 45 15.49 10.11 -4.77
C GLN A 45 14.39 9.05 -4.74
N VAL A 46 14.45 8.12 -5.67
CA VAL A 46 13.53 6.97 -5.73
C VAL A 46 14.29 5.70 -5.42
N TYR A 47 13.84 4.99 -4.42
CA TYR A 47 14.39 3.71 -3.99
C TYR A 47 13.44 2.58 -4.36
N GLU A 48 13.96 1.38 -4.52
CA GLU A 48 13.16 0.20 -4.86
C GLU A 48 12.07 -0.06 -3.80
N ASN A 49 12.38 0.22 -2.54
CA ASN A 49 11.48 -0.02 -1.42
C ASN A 49 11.72 0.97 -0.26
N GLU A 50 10.79 0.99 0.71
CA GLU A 50 10.88 1.81 1.92
C GLU A 50 12.19 1.59 2.70
N TYR A 51 12.68 0.32 2.80
CA TYR A 51 13.84 0.01 3.61
C TYR A 51 15.11 0.72 3.10
N ASP A 52 15.33 0.72 1.79
CA ASP A 52 16.51 1.37 1.19
C ASP A 52 16.42 2.90 1.33
N GLY A 53 15.21 3.47 1.14
CA GLY A 53 14.97 4.89 1.38
C GLY A 53 15.17 5.29 2.84
N VAL A 54 14.70 4.48 3.78
CA VAL A 54 14.91 4.67 5.22
C VAL A 54 16.40 4.63 5.58
N ASN A 55 17.16 3.67 5.05
CA ASN A 55 18.61 3.60 5.28
C ASN A 55 19.32 4.87 4.78
N TYR A 56 18.96 5.34 3.59
CA TYR A 56 19.51 6.58 3.05
C TYR A 56 19.22 7.79 3.95
N VAL A 57 17.99 7.95 4.43
CA VAL A 57 17.62 9.05 5.35
C VAL A 57 18.36 8.91 6.68
N ALA A 58 18.47 7.70 7.21
CA ALA A 58 19.24 7.45 8.44
C ALA A 58 20.74 7.77 8.27
N ASP A 59 21.35 7.44 7.12
CA ASP A 59 22.73 7.83 6.78
C ASP A 59 22.91 9.35 6.81
N ASN A 60 21.97 10.08 6.21
CA ASN A 60 21.97 11.55 6.20
C ASN A 60 21.89 12.13 7.63
N ILE A 61 20.99 11.59 8.48
CA ILE A 61 20.86 12.05 9.87
C ILE A 61 22.14 11.78 10.65
N VAL A 62 22.69 10.56 10.57
CA VAL A 62 23.92 10.18 11.28
C VAL A 62 25.10 11.05 10.83
N ALA A 63 25.25 11.25 9.53
CA ALA A 63 26.29 12.12 8.97
C ALA A 63 26.14 13.57 9.43
N ALA A 64 24.90 14.12 9.43
CA ALA A 64 24.64 15.48 9.88
C ALA A 64 24.94 15.67 11.38
N ILE A 65 24.54 14.74 12.23
CA ILE A 65 24.88 14.74 13.66
C ILE A 65 26.39 14.70 13.85
N GLY A 66 27.12 13.82 13.15
CA GLY A 66 28.57 13.68 13.24
C GLY A 66 29.34 14.90 12.72
N ALA A 67 28.79 15.61 11.74
CA ALA A 67 29.39 16.81 11.18
C ALA A 67 29.11 18.10 11.98
N HIS A 68 28.17 18.06 12.93
CA HIS A 68 27.74 19.23 13.69
C HIS A 68 28.84 19.73 14.64
N LYS A 69 29.24 20.98 14.49
CA LYS A 69 30.35 21.62 15.25
C LYS A 69 29.94 22.86 16.04
N ALA A 70 28.63 23.19 16.06
CA ALA A 70 28.17 24.34 16.80
C ALA A 70 28.20 24.11 18.33
N ASP A 71 28.33 25.18 19.11
CA ASP A 71 28.33 25.13 20.59
C ASP A 71 26.92 24.87 21.18
N ARG A 72 26.02 24.32 20.41
CA ARG A 72 24.65 23.91 20.80
C ARG A 72 24.35 22.50 20.31
N PRO A 73 23.36 21.81 20.89
CA PRO A 73 22.91 20.53 20.35
C PRO A 73 22.45 20.64 18.89
N PHE A 74 22.64 19.57 18.11
CA PHE A 74 22.08 19.42 16.76
C PHE A 74 20.56 19.39 16.84
N ALA A 75 19.88 20.30 16.16
CA ALA A 75 18.43 20.43 16.22
C ALA A 75 17.75 19.60 15.12
N LEU A 76 17.14 18.48 15.53
CA LEU A 76 16.43 17.54 14.66
C LEU A 76 14.92 17.70 14.81
N GLY A 77 14.25 18.09 13.73
CA GLY A 77 12.79 18.13 13.64
C GLY A 77 12.24 16.77 13.22
N LEU A 78 11.23 16.27 13.95
CA LEU A 78 10.61 14.98 13.72
C LEU A 78 9.11 15.10 13.49
N THR A 79 8.55 14.15 12.77
CA THR A 79 7.12 13.99 12.52
C THR A 79 6.63 12.66 13.08
N THR A 80 5.33 12.43 13.10
CA THR A 80 4.72 11.17 13.50
C THR A 80 3.89 10.57 12.35
N GLY A 81 3.33 9.40 12.58
CA GLY A 81 2.56 8.66 11.58
C GLY A 81 3.28 7.38 11.18
N LYS A 82 2.81 6.73 10.13
CA LYS A 82 3.38 5.46 9.66
C LYS A 82 4.73 5.66 8.96
N THR A 83 4.86 6.72 8.18
CA THR A 83 6.04 7.00 7.34
C THR A 83 7.37 6.99 8.10
N PRO A 84 7.52 7.64 9.28
CA PRO A 84 8.81 7.67 9.99
C PRO A 84 9.11 6.44 10.84
N LEU A 85 8.20 5.48 11.00
CA LEU A 85 8.40 4.33 11.90
C LEU A 85 9.62 3.49 11.53
N GLY A 86 9.81 3.22 10.23
CA GLY A 86 10.99 2.51 9.74
C GLY A 86 12.28 3.25 10.09
N LEU A 87 12.28 4.57 9.89
CA LEU A 87 13.43 5.44 10.21
C LEU A 87 13.76 5.42 11.71
N TYR A 88 12.76 5.50 12.59
CA TYR A 88 13.01 5.50 14.04
C TYR A 88 13.63 4.17 14.50
N ARG A 89 13.12 3.05 14.01
CA ARG A 89 13.68 1.72 14.29
C ARG A 89 15.12 1.59 13.79
N GLU A 90 15.40 2.12 12.60
CA GLU A 90 16.75 2.09 12.03
C GLU A 90 17.73 2.97 12.85
N LEU A 91 17.30 4.15 13.30
CA LEU A 91 18.10 5.01 14.17
C LEU A 91 18.40 4.33 15.53
N VAL A 92 17.41 3.66 16.14
CA VAL A 92 17.61 2.86 17.37
C VAL A 92 18.60 1.70 17.11
N ARG A 93 18.47 1.01 15.96
CA ARG A 93 19.41 -0.06 15.58
C ARG A 93 20.84 0.47 15.46
N ARG A 94 21.04 1.64 14.84
CA ARG A 94 22.36 2.29 14.68
C ARG A 94 22.92 2.75 16.02
N TYR A 95 22.09 3.33 16.87
CA TYR A 95 22.48 3.68 18.23
C TYR A 95 22.98 2.45 19.01
N ASN A 96 22.22 1.36 18.99
CA ASN A 96 22.60 0.11 19.66
C ASN A 96 23.90 -0.51 19.12
N LYS A 97 24.27 -0.19 17.86
CA LYS A 97 25.56 -0.58 17.27
C LYS A 97 26.69 0.41 17.57
N GLY A 98 26.40 1.54 18.20
CA GLY A 98 27.38 2.59 18.48
C GLY A 98 27.73 3.45 17.24
N GLU A 99 26.90 3.42 16.20
CA GLU A 99 27.11 4.20 14.97
C GLU A 99 26.70 5.69 15.13
N VAL A 100 25.85 6.00 16.12
CA VAL A 100 25.36 7.34 16.44
C VAL A 100 25.08 7.49 17.93
N SER A 101 25.24 8.72 18.49
CA SER A 101 24.80 9.11 19.83
C SER A 101 23.87 10.31 19.73
N PHE A 102 22.81 10.32 20.53
CA PHE A 102 21.85 11.41 20.64
C PHE A 102 22.12 12.33 21.82
N ALA A 103 23.19 12.12 22.58
CA ALA A 103 23.55 12.92 23.76
C ALA A 103 23.70 14.43 23.47
N ASN A 104 24.08 14.80 22.22
CA ASN A 104 24.19 16.18 21.75
C ASN A 104 23.17 16.51 20.64
N VAL A 105 21.99 15.89 20.70
CA VAL A 105 20.88 16.17 19.79
C VAL A 105 19.73 16.83 20.57
N ALA A 106 19.11 17.85 20.01
CA ALA A 106 17.86 18.41 20.49
C ALA A 106 16.74 18.06 19.51
N VAL A 107 15.66 17.46 19.99
CA VAL A 107 14.54 17.00 19.17
C VAL A 107 13.36 17.95 19.28
N TYR A 108 12.73 18.25 18.14
CA TYR A 108 11.54 19.07 18.01
C TYR A 108 10.45 18.31 17.26
N SER A 109 9.22 18.25 17.82
CA SER A 109 8.08 17.67 17.12
C SER A 109 7.43 18.69 16.19
N LEU A 110 7.02 18.27 14.99
CA LEU A 110 6.32 19.08 14.01
C LEU A 110 4.96 19.56 14.51
N ASP A 111 4.25 18.73 15.25
CA ASP A 111 2.88 18.99 15.71
C ASP A 111 2.51 18.24 17.00
N GLU A 112 1.35 18.59 17.58
CA GLU A 112 0.70 17.87 18.67
C GLU A 112 -0.80 18.14 18.67
N PHE A 113 -1.63 17.18 19.06
CA PHE A 113 -3.06 17.39 19.28
C PHE A 113 -3.33 18.36 20.44
N TYR A 114 -4.51 19.01 20.39
CA TYR A 114 -4.90 19.92 21.45
C TYR A 114 -6.43 19.84 21.74
N PRO A 115 -6.85 19.67 23.01
CA PRO A 115 -5.99 19.35 24.16
C PRO A 115 -5.59 17.87 24.18
N ILE A 116 -4.39 17.56 24.69
CA ILE A 116 -3.92 16.20 24.95
C ILE A 116 -2.78 16.23 25.98
N THR A 117 -2.65 15.15 26.77
CA THR A 117 -1.52 14.99 27.69
C THR A 117 -0.41 14.11 27.08
N PRO A 118 0.86 14.32 27.45
CA PRO A 118 1.97 13.49 26.96
C PRO A 118 1.85 11.99 27.32
N ALA A 119 1.03 11.65 28.32
CA ALA A 119 0.82 10.27 28.75
C ALA A 119 -0.21 9.51 27.90
N GLU A 120 -0.99 10.20 27.09
CA GLU A 120 -1.98 9.57 26.21
C GLU A 120 -1.28 8.92 24.99
N ALA A 121 -1.59 7.65 24.72
CA ALA A 121 -0.97 6.86 23.65
C ALA A 121 -1.15 7.47 22.23
N GLN A 122 -2.08 8.41 22.07
CA GLN A 122 -2.36 9.12 20.81
C GLN A 122 -1.53 10.41 20.67
N SER A 123 -0.93 10.91 21.77
CA SER A 123 -0.05 12.09 21.74
C SER A 123 1.17 11.85 20.83
N ARG A 124 1.58 12.88 20.11
CA ARG A 124 2.80 12.86 19.30
C ARG A 124 4.04 12.68 20.20
N ASN A 125 4.01 13.32 21.36
CA ASN A 125 5.04 13.17 22.38
C ASN A 125 5.18 11.70 22.78
N TYR A 126 4.08 11.04 23.19
CA TYR A 126 4.09 9.61 23.54
C TYR A 126 4.67 8.76 22.41
N ARG A 127 4.22 8.97 21.19
CA ARG A 127 4.64 8.15 20.04
C ARG A 127 6.12 8.26 19.72
N ILE A 128 6.69 9.47 19.75
CA ILE A 128 8.11 9.64 19.46
C ILE A 128 8.95 9.07 20.60
N HIS A 129 8.49 9.15 21.85
CA HIS A 129 9.12 8.47 22.97
C HIS A 129 9.12 6.97 22.78
N GLU A 130 7.95 6.36 22.56
CA GLU A 130 7.78 4.91 22.40
C GLU A 130 8.63 4.34 21.24
N GLU A 131 8.76 5.05 20.12
CA GLU A 131 9.40 4.53 18.92
C GLU A 131 10.90 4.90 18.81
N LEU A 132 11.36 5.96 19.50
CA LEU A 132 12.75 6.43 19.39
C LEU A 132 13.37 6.86 20.71
N LEU A 133 12.80 7.84 21.43
CA LEU A 133 13.55 8.58 22.43
C LEU A 133 13.85 7.76 23.70
N ASP A 134 12.96 6.82 24.06
CA ASP A 134 13.18 5.92 25.21
C ASP A 134 14.24 4.84 24.93
N HIS A 135 14.73 4.76 23.70
CA HIS A 135 15.69 3.75 23.25
C HIS A 135 17.08 4.31 22.91
N VAL A 136 17.32 5.63 23.11
CA VAL A 136 18.57 6.31 22.79
C VAL A 136 19.04 7.20 23.94
N ASP A 137 20.28 7.70 23.89
CA ASP A 137 20.94 8.49 24.96
C ASP A 137 20.61 9.99 24.92
N ILE A 138 19.42 10.39 24.43
CA ILE A 138 19.01 11.79 24.41
C ILE A 138 18.85 12.34 25.84
N ARG A 139 19.27 13.62 26.05
CA ARG A 139 19.08 14.29 27.33
C ARG A 139 17.67 14.84 27.45
N PRO A 140 16.98 14.67 28.59
CA PRO A 140 15.60 15.16 28.75
C PRO A 140 15.42 16.65 28.47
N GLU A 141 16.39 17.49 28.82
CA GLU A 141 16.38 18.93 28.56
C GLU A 141 16.44 19.31 27.08
N ASN A 142 16.81 18.36 26.21
CA ASN A 142 16.90 18.55 24.77
C ASN A 142 15.63 18.08 24.02
N ILE A 143 14.60 17.61 24.73
CA ILE A 143 13.34 17.18 24.15
C ILE A 143 12.36 18.34 24.14
N ASN A 144 12.00 18.82 22.96
CA ASN A 144 11.17 20.01 22.77
C ASN A 144 9.92 19.63 21.96
N PHE A 145 8.78 19.54 22.64
CA PHE A 145 7.51 19.22 22.00
C PHE A 145 6.46 20.31 22.24
N PRO A 146 5.48 20.48 21.33
CA PRO A 146 4.34 21.31 21.62
C PRO A 146 3.58 20.79 22.82
N ASP A 147 3.25 21.68 23.76
CA ASP A 147 2.55 21.31 25.00
C ASP A 147 1.04 21.40 24.79
N GLY A 148 0.39 20.22 24.62
CA GLY A 148 -1.04 20.06 24.45
C GLY A 148 -1.86 20.31 25.73
N THR A 149 -1.22 20.58 26.87
CA THR A 149 -1.90 20.83 28.16
C THR A 149 -2.02 22.30 28.51
N LEU A 150 -1.34 23.19 27.78
CA LEU A 150 -1.33 24.63 28.05
C LEU A 150 -2.73 25.25 27.97
N PRO A 151 -3.07 26.18 28.87
CA PRO A 151 -4.25 27.02 28.73
C PRO A 151 -4.27 27.78 27.39
N ARG A 152 -5.44 27.90 26.78
CA ARG A 152 -5.60 28.48 25.43
C ARG A 152 -5.01 29.88 25.28
N GLU A 153 -5.12 30.69 26.31
CA GLU A 153 -4.58 32.06 26.38
C GLU A 153 -3.05 32.12 26.34
N GLN A 154 -2.35 31.04 26.71
CA GLN A 154 -0.88 30.95 26.69
C GLN A 154 -0.34 30.43 25.35
N LEU A 155 -1.17 29.77 24.54
CA LEU A 155 -0.74 29.11 23.30
C LEU A 155 -0.12 30.06 22.29
N SER A 156 -0.65 31.28 22.14
CA SER A 156 -0.11 32.25 21.19
C SER A 156 1.35 32.61 21.51
N LYS A 157 1.66 32.84 22.79
CA LYS A 157 3.02 33.14 23.25
C LYS A 157 3.92 31.92 23.10
N PHE A 158 3.43 30.73 23.49
CA PHE A 158 4.14 29.48 23.32
C PHE A 158 4.47 29.19 21.85
N CYS A 159 3.49 29.22 20.97
CA CYS A 159 3.68 28.97 19.54
C CYS A 159 4.68 29.95 18.89
N ALA A 160 4.65 31.23 19.30
CA ALA A 160 5.62 32.21 18.83
C ALA A 160 7.04 31.84 19.25
N ALA A 161 7.24 31.48 20.53
CA ALA A 161 8.54 31.06 21.04
C ALA A 161 9.02 29.76 20.37
N TYR A 162 8.14 28.74 20.30
CA TYR A 162 8.44 27.46 19.68
C TYR A 162 8.84 27.60 18.20
N GLY A 163 8.15 28.44 17.44
CA GLY A 163 8.43 28.72 16.01
C GLY A 163 9.71 29.55 15.75
N HIS A 164 10.43 30.00 16.79
CA HIS A 164 11.72 30.67 16.67
C HIS A 164 12.92 29.74 16.82
N ASN A 165 12.70 28.49 17.24
CA ASN A 165 13.79 27.54 17.34
C ASN A 165 14.44 27.30 15.97
N LYS A 166 15.77 27.29 15.96
CA LYS A 166 16.53 26.90 14.78
C LYS A 166 16.54 25.39 14.65
N ILE A 167 16.17 24.87 13.48
CA ILE A 167 16.19 23.44 13.14
C ILE A 167 17.30 23.21 12.10
N ASP A 168 18.25 22.34 12.38
CA ASP A 168 19.32 22.00 11.45
C ASP A 168 18.84 21.04 10.36
N LEU A 169 18.03 20.05 10.75
CA LEU A 169 17.42 19.09 9.82
C LEU A 169 15.97 18.80 10.23
N MET A 170 15.04 19.00 9.32
CA MET A 170 13.63 18.71 9.50
C MET A 170 13.23 17.50 8.67
N ILE A 171 12.68 16.47 9.32
CA ILE A 171 12.07 15.32 8.67
C ILE A 171 10.56 15.55 8.60
N VAL A 172 9.98 15.45 7.40
CA VAL A 172 8.54 15.65 7.19
C VAL A 172 7.94 14.47 6.41
N GLY A 173 6.69 14.14 6.69
CA GLY A 173 5.84 13.29 5.87
C GLY A 173 4.79 14.12 5.14
N VAL A 174 4.06 13.49 4.22
CA VAL A 174 2.98 14.11 3.45
C VAL A 174 1.69 13.33 3.66
N GLY A 175 0.62 14.03 4.02
CA GLY A 175 -0.70 13.43 4.08
C GLY A 175 -1.36 13.28 2.70
N GLU A 176 -2.49 12.60 2.63
CA GLU A 176 -3.19 12.27 1.37
C GLU A 176 -3.59 13.50 0.54
N ASP A 177 -3.91 14.62 1.21
CA ASP A 177 -4.27 15.88 0.58
C ASP A 177 -3.08 16.85 0.42
N GLY A 178 -1.85 16.37 0.63
CA GLY A 178 -0.65 17.19 0.54
C GLY A 178 -0.39 18.04 1.77
N GLN A 179 -1.02 17.75 2.90
CA GLN A 179 -0.73 18.43 4.16
C GLN A 179 0.62 17.97 4.74
N VAL A 180 1.34 18.90 5.38
CA VAL A 180 2.55 18.67 6.17
C VAL A 180 2.27 19.04 7.62
N GLY A 181 2.36 18.09 8.53
CA GLY A 181 1.78 18.24 9.86
C GLY A 181 0.28 18.50 9.73
N PHE A 182 -0.24 19.48 10.47
CA PHE A 182 -1.62 19.93 10.33
C PHE A 182 -1.75 21.24 9.49
N ASN A 183 -0.84 21.44 8.54
CA ASN A 183 -1.01 22.48 7.53
C ASN A 183 -1.88 21.91 6.40
N GLU A 184 -3.19 21.99 6.57
CA GLU A 184 -4.22 21.47 5.66
C GLU A 184 -4.44 22.38 4.44
N ILE A 185 -5.26 21.92 3.48
CA ILE A 185 -5.65 22.65 2.28
C ILE A 185 -6.08 24.10 2.65
N GLY A 186 -5.59 25.08 1.91
CA GLY A 186 -5.83 26.50 2.16
C GLY A 186 -4.80 27.16 3.10
N THR A 187 -3.87 26.40 3.68
CA THR A 187 -2.79 26.98 4.49
C THR A 187 -1.92 27.91 3.63
N HIS A 188 -1.63 29.10 4.16
CA HIS A 188 -0.76 30.09 3.50
C HIS A 188 0.73 29.76 3.70
N ALA A 189 1.55 30.08 2.68
CA ALA A 189 3.01 29.94 2.73
C ALA A 189 3.66 30.67 3.94
N ASN A 190 3.09 31.80 4.35
CA ASN A 190 3.58 32.60 5.49
C ASN A 190 3.06 32.17 6.85
N SER A 191 2.39 31.00 6.93
CA SER A 191 1.87 30.50 8.21
C SER A 191 3.00 30.16 9.17
N LYS A 192 2.88 30.68 10.39
CA LYS A 192 3.82 30.40 11.51
C LYS A 192 3.26 29.27 12.37
N THR A 193 4.03 28.80 13.35
CA THR A 193 3.57 27.87 14.38
C THR A 193 2.34 28.43 15.08
N ARG A 194 1.26 27.64 15.17
CA ARG A 194 -0.05 28.09 15.65
C ARG A 194 -0.96 26.94 16.06
N LEU A 195 -2.00 27.27 16.82
CA LEU A 195 -3.16 26.41 17.02
C LEU A 195 -4.02 26.44 15.75
N VAL A 196 -4.44 25.27 15.26
CA VAL A 196 -5.30 25.10 14.07
C VAL A 196 -6.55 24.31 14.43
N GLN A 197 -7.64 24.52 13.69
CA GLN A 197 -8.80 23.63 13.66
C GLN A 197 -8.50 22.51 12.69
N LEU A 198 -8.85 21.28 13.08
CA LEU A 198 -8.72 20.10 12.23
C LEU A 198 -9.96 19.93 11.35
N SER A 199 -9.78 19.66 10.08
CA SER A 199 -10.86 19.30 9.16
C SER A 199 -11.56 18.01 9.59
N TYR A 200 -12.77 17.80 9.09
CA TYR A 200 -13.49 16.54 9.29
C TYR A 200 -12.66 15.36 8.80
N GLN A 201 -12.00 15.50 7.63
CA GLN A 201 -11.19 14.44 7.03
C GLN A 201 -9.98 14.10 7.92
N SER A 202 -9.21 15.09 8.36
CA SER A 202 -8.08 14.84 9.27
C SER A 202 -8.50 14.15 10.56
N ARG A 203 -9.64 14.55 11.13
CA ARG A 203 -10.19 13.91 12.32
C ARG A 203 -10.66 12.48 12.04
N LYS A 204 -11.30 12.24 10.90
CA LYS A 204 -11.75 10.92 10.47
C LYS A 204 -10.57 9.94 10.32
N VAL A 205 -9.49 10.38 9.68
CA VAL A 205 -8.24 9.58 9.54
C VAL A 205 -7.67 9.17 10.89
N GLN A 206 -7.75 10.04 11.89
CA GLN A 206 -7.21 9.80 13.23
C GLN A 206 -8.20 9.09 14.17
N SER A 207 -9.48 9.02 13.83
CA SER A 207 -10.55 8.58 14.71
C SER A 207 -10.38 7.17 15.29
N GLY A 208 -9.80 6.26 14.50
CA GLY A 208 -9.51 4.90 14.97
C GLY A 208 -8.59 4.85 16.19
N ALA A 209 -7.58 5.76 16.25
CA ALA A 209 -6.68 5.84 17.40
C ALA A 209 -7.36 6.42 18.65
N PHE A 210 -8.42 7.21 18.49
CA PHE A 210 -9.16 7.84 19.58
C PHE A 210 -10.46 7.09 19.95
N GLY A 211 -10.73 5.93 19.33
CA GLY A 211 -11.95 5.16 19.58
C GLY A 211 -13.24 5.85 19.11
N GLY A 212 -13.14 6.70 18.09
CA GLY A 212 -14.27 7.37 17.46
C GLY A 212 -14.00 8.84 17.11
N LEU A 213 -14.76 9.35 16.14
CA LEU A 213 -14.62 10.73 15.67
C LEU A 213 -14.98 11.77 16.75
N GLU A 214 -15.93 11.46 17.61
CA GLU A 214 -16.36 12.28 18.73
C GLU A 214 -15.25 12.49 19.77
N ASN A 215 -14.40 11.49 19.98
CA ASN A 215 -13.27 11.53 20.91
C ASN A 215 -12.02 12.16 20.31
N THR A 216 -11.98 12.30 18.97
CA THR A 216 -10.83 12.88 18.27
C THR A 216 -10.74 14.39 18.51
N PRO A 217 -9.60 14.92 18.95
CA PRO A 217 -9.40 16.34 19.17
C PRO A 217 -9.82 17.17 17.94
N LYS A 218 -10.44 18.33 18.20
CA LYS A 218 -10.88 19.26 17.14
C LYS A 218 -9.78 20.23 16.72
N MET A 219 -8.71 20.30 17.47
CA MET A 219 -7.61 21.26 17.26
C MET A 219 -6.26 20.58 17.42
N ALA A 220 -5.24 21.23 16.88
CA ALA A 220 -3.85 20.83 17.03
C ALA A 220 -2.92 22.05 17.03
N ILE A 221 -1.75 21.90 17.62
CA ILE A 221 -0.63 22.85 17.49
C ILE A 221 0.25 22.31 16.36
N THR A 222 0.61 23.15 15.38
CA THR A 222 1.47 22.71 14.27
C THR A 222 2.48 23.81 13.89
N MET A 223 3.70 23.39 13.56
CA MET A 223 4.63 24.28 12.86
C MET A 223 4.01 24.66 11.51
N GLY A 224 3.93 25.97 11.25
CA GLY A 224 3.42 26.47 9.97
C GLY A 224 4.48 26.32 8.86
N ILE A 225 4.03 26.45 7.61
CA ILE A 225 4.91 26.33 6.42
C ILE A 225 6.12 27.26 6.54
N HIS A 226 5.91 28.55 6.91
CA HIS A 226 7.01 29.50 7.11
C HIS A 226 8.01 29.05 8.20
N THR A 227 7.54 28.36 9.24
CA THR A 227 8.42 27.83 10.29
C THR A 227 9.26 26.67 9.77
N ILE A 228 8.65 25.73 9.03
CA ILE A 228 9.33 24.59 8.40
C ILE A 228 10.37 25.10 7.39
N MET A 229 10.02 26.10 6.58
CA MET A 229 10.90 26.72 5.57
C MET A 229 12.16 27.39 6.16
N LYS A 230 12.23 27.58 7.47
CA LYS A 230 13.42 28.12 8.16
C LYS A 230 14.43 27.06 8.60
N ALA A 231 14.11 25.79 8.48
CA ALA A 231 15.07 24.72 8.72
C ALA A 231 16.27 24.89 7.76
N ASP A 232 17.47 24.53 8.20
CA ASP A 232 18.63 24.61 7.32
C ASP A 232 18.52 23.58 6.18
N ARG A 233 17.99 22.38 6.48
CA ARG A 233 17.68 21.33 5.50
C ARG A 233 16.35 20.64 5.81
N VAL A 234 15.63 20.21 4.78
CA VAL A 234 14.39 19.44 4.88
C VAL A 234 14.53 18.13 4.11
N ILE A 235 14.15 17.01 4.71
CA ILE A 235 13.95 15.73 4.02
C ILE A 235 12.49 15.36 4.13
N MET A 236 11.83 15.21 2.98
CA MET A 236 10.44 14.79 2.86
C MET A 236 10.41 13.30 2.51
N MET A 237 9.65 12.50 3.26
CA MET A 237 9.52 11.06 3.01
C MET A 237 8.08 10.69 2.67
N ALA A 238 7.90 9.77 1.73
CA ALA A 238 6.62 9.11 1.46
C ALA A 238 6.83 7.70 0.91
N TRP A 239 6.03 6.75 1.37
CA TRP A 239 6.11 5.35 0.99
C TRP A 239 4.77 4.83 0.53
N GLY A 240 4.79 3.95 -0.49
CA GLY A 240 3.64 3.24 -0.99
C GLY A 240 2.89 3.96 -2.12
N GLU A 241 2.16 3.17 -2.90
CA GLU A 241 1.44 3.63 -4.10
C GLU A 241 0.25 4.55 -3.76
N ASP A 242 -0.30 4.47 -2.53
CA ASP A 242 -1.31 5.40 -2.03
C ASP A 242 -0.82 6.86 -2.01
N LYS A 243 0.50 7.06 -1.93
CA LYS A 243 1.13 8.38 -2.01
C LYS A 243 1.43 8.86 -3.42
N ALA A 244 1.36 7.98 -4.43
CA ALA A 244 1.80 8.30 -5.79
C ALA A 244 1.14 9.56 -6.37
N LYS A 245 -0.20 9.67 -6.25
CA LYS A 245 -0.96 10.80 -6.76
C LYS A 245 -0.58 12.13 -6.10
N ILE A 246 -0.42 12.12 -4.79
CA ILE A 246 -0.07 13.35 -4.09
C ILE A 246 1.40 13.71 -4.29
N MET A 247 2.29 12.71 -4.34
CA MET A 247 3.71 12.97 -4.58
C MET A 247 3.97 13.52 -5.98
N SER A 248 3.27 13.04 -7.01
CA SER A 248 3.32 13.65 -8.35
C SER A 248 2.95 15.14 -8.31
N ARG A 249 1.88 15.51 -7.58
CA ARG A 249 1.47 16.91 -7.41
C ARG A 249 2.48 17.75 -6.61
N VAL A 250 3.10 17.14 -5.58
CA VAL A 250 4.11 17.83 -4.75
C VAL A 250 5.40 18.04 -5.50
N ILE A 251 5.85 17.05 -6.28
CA ILE A 251 7.16 17.05 -6.95
C ILE A 251 7.11 17.82 -8.30
N GLU A 252 6.09 17.52 -9.12
CA GLU A 252 5.99 18.01 -10.51
C GLU A 252 4.95 19.13 -10.66
N GLY A 253 3.98 19.21 -9.74
CA GLY A 253 2.87 20.16 -9.81
C GLY A 253 3.27 21.59 -9.47
N GLU A 254 2.32 22.52 -9.62
CA GLU A 254 2.51 23.92 -9.25
C GLU A 254 2.46 24.14 -7.74
N VAL A 255 3.16 25.18 -7.27
CA VAL A 255 3.10 25.61 -5.88
C VAL A 255 1.73 26.23 -5.59
N THR A 256 0.97 25.61 -4.70
CA THR A 256 -0.42 26.02 -4.41
C THR A 256 -0.83 25.70 -2.98
N SER A 257 -1.74 26.50 -2.41
CA SER A 257 -2.37 26.22 -1.12
C SER A 257 -3.30 24.99 -1.14
N GLN A 258 -3.66 24.48 -2.32
CA GLN A 258 -4.42 23.23 -2.47
C GLN A 258 -3.56 21.98 -2.24
N VAL A 259 -2.23 22.15 -2.22
CA VAL A 259 -1.22 21.13 -1.89
C VAL A 259 -0.17 21.80 -1.02
N PRO A 260 -0.38 21.96 0.29
CA PRO A 260 0.54 22.72 1.14
C PRO A 260 1.99 22.24 1.12
N ALA A 261 2.23 20.94 0.92
CA ALA A 261 3.57 20.39 0.73
C ALA A 261 4.30 20.98 -0.49
N SER A 262 3.57 21.45 -1.52
CA SER A 262 4.17 22.07 -2.70
C SER A 262 4.94 23.37 -2.39
N TYR A 263 4.61 24.05 -1.30
CA TYR A 263 5.38 25.24 -0.88
C TYR A 263 6.85 24.93 -0.61
N LEU A 264 7.14 23.68 -0.21
CA LEU A 264 8.51 23.25 0.08
C LEU A 264 9.39 23.18 -1.18
N GLN A 265 8.82 23.24 -2.40
CA GLN A 265 9.59 23.42 -3.65
C GLN A 265 10.48 24.68 -3.61
N ASN A 266 10.10 25.67 -2.82
CA ASN A 266 10.85 26.92 -2.68
C ASN A 266 11.93 26.87 -1.58
N HIS A 267 12.14 25.75 -0.91
CA HIS A 267 13.18 25.60 0.11
C HIS A 267 14.55 25.45 -0.57
N SER A 268 15.57 26.10 -0.01
CA SER A 268 16.92 26.12 -0.60
C SER A 268 17.67 24.79 -0.54
N ASP A 269 17.36 23.95 0.45
CA ASP A 269 17.98 22.63 0.65
C ASP A 269 16.89 21.63 1.10
N ILE A 270 16.13 21.16 0.11
CA ILE A 270 15.11 20.12 0.29
C ILE A 270 15.38 18.94 -0.61
N GLU A 271 15.14 17.76 -0.08
CA GLU A 271 15.18 16.50 -0.81
C GLU A 271 13.94 15.66 -0.50
N VAL A 272 13.37 15.06 -1.53
CA VAL A 272 12.28 14.08 -1.41
C VAL A 272 12.85 12.68 -1.54
N VAL A 273 12.52 11.81 -0.59
CA VAL A 273 12.94 10.40 -0.57
C VAL A 273 11.69 9.54 -0.57
N ILE A 274 11.51 8.78 -1.65
CA ILE A 274 10.32 7.96 -1.89
C ILE A 274 10.70 6.57 -2.41
N ASP A 275 9.78 5.62 -2.28
CA ASP A 275 9.92 4.32 -2.94
C ASP A 275 9.28 4.31 -4.34
N GLU A 276 9.49 3.22 -5.09
CA GLU A 276 8.89 3.04 -6.43
C GLU A 276 7.36 3.12 -6.41
N GLY A 277 6.72 2.69 -5.31
CA GLY A 277 5.29 2.81 -5.12
C GLY A 277 4.84 4.27 -5.12
N ALA A 278 5.43 5.11 -4.25
CA ALA A 278 5.12 6.53 -4.16
C ALA A 278 5.55 7.31 -5.42
N ALA A 279 6.54 6.81 -6.17
CA ALA A 279 6.99 7.37 -7.43
C ALA A 279 6.15 6.96 -8.66
N SER A 280 5.23 6.00 -8.51
CA SER A 280 4.58 5.34 -9.64
C SER A 280 3.79 6.27 -10.57
N GLN A 281 3.42 7.47 -10.14
CA GLN A 281 2.77 8.50 -10.97
C GLN A 281 3.69 9.65 -11.40
N LEU A 282 4.99 9.60 -11.14
CA LEU A 282 5.94 10.55 -11.70
C LEU A 282 6.10 10.34 -13.21
N THR A 283 6.34 11.43 -13.93
CA THR A 283 6.54 11.40 -15.39
C THR A 283 7.65 10.43 -15.80
N ARG A 284 8.77 10.40 -15.07
CA ARG A 284 9.88 9.46 -15.35
C ARG A 284 9.52 7.98 -15.20
N VAL A 285 8.42 7.66 -14.48
CA VAL A 285 7.94 6.28 -14.25
C VAL A 285 6.77 5.95 -15.18
N GLN A 286 5.80 6.86 -15.31
CA GLN A 286 4.62 6.65 -16.13
C GLN A 286 4.92 6.73 -17.62
N THR A 287 5.68 7.73 -18.03
CA THR A 287 5.92 8.11 -19.41
C THR A 287 7.39 8.47 -19.62
N PRO A 288 8.34 7.53 -19.35
CA PRO A 288 9.77 7.81 -19.38
C PRO A 288 10.27 8.31 -20.74
N TRP A 289 9.59 7.98 -21.85
CA TRP A 289 9.89 8.52 -23.20
C TRP A 289 9.70 10.02 -23.33
N LEU A 290 8.97 10.68 -22.41
CA LEU A 290 8.89 12.14 -22.34
C LEU A 290 10.12 12.75 -21.67
N VAL A 291 10.88 11.94 -20.94
CA VAL A 291 12.03 12.38 -20.14
C VAL A 291 13.35 12.18 -20.91
N GLY A 292 13.56 11.00 -21.51
CA GLY A 292 14.80 10.68 -22.18
C GLY A 292 14.77 9.39 -22.99
N PRO A 293 15.93 8.95 -23.50
CA PRO A 293 16.06 7.71 -24.29
C PRO A 293 15.59 6.48 -23.53
N CYS A 294 14.92 5.56 -24.23
CA CYS A 294 14.30 4.39 -23.62
C CYS A 294 14.79 3.08 -24.27
N GLN A 295 14.85 2.03 -23.46
CA GLN A 295 14.97 0.67 -23.95
C GLN A 295 13.59 0.14 -24.35
N TRP A 296 13.35 0.00 -25.65
CA TRP A 296 12.08 -0.43 -26.22
C TRP A 296 11.96 -1.95 -26.28
N THR A 297 11.18 -2.53 -25.38
CA THR A 297 10.74 -3.94 -25.43
C THR A 297 9.31 -4.01 -25.95
N PRO A 298 8.79 -5.18 -26.36
CA PRO A 298 7.39 -5.32 -26.78
C PRO A 298 6.39 -4.81 -25.73
N LYS A 299 6.58 -5.20 -24.46
CA LYS A 299 5.69 -4.79 -23.35
C LYS A 299 5.77 -3.28 -23.08
N PHE A 300 6.98 -2.71 -23.12
CA PHE A 300 7.17 -1.27 -22.96
C PHE A 300 6.60 -0.47 -24.14
N THR A 301 6.75 -0.97 -25.38
CA THR A 301 6.10 -0.42 -26.58
C THR A 301 4.57 -0.41 -26.40
N ARG A 302 4.00 -1.52 -25.94
CA ARG A 302 2.56 -1.62 -25.63
C ARG A 302 2.11 -0.55 -24.63
N LYS A 303 2.87 -0.35 -23.53
CA LYS A 303 2.59 0.69 -22.53
C LYS A 303 2.55 2.09 -23.17
N ALA A 304 3.53 2.43 -24.00
CA ALA A 304 3.59 3.72 -24.67
C ALA A 304 2.43 3.94 -25.67
N VAL A 305 2.08 2.92 -26.44
CA VAL A 305 0.98 3.00 -27.42
C VAL A 305 -0.37 3.10 -26.72
N VAL A 306 -0.60 2.35 -25.65
CA VAL A 306 -1.83 2.47 -24.84
C VAL A 306 -1.95 3.87 -24.24
N TRP A 307 -0.87 4.42 -23.70
CA TRP A 307 -0.82 5.80 -23.22
C TRP A 307 -1.14 6.80 -24.34
N LEU A 308 -0.53 6.63 -25.54
CA LEU A 308 -0.76 7.50 -26.69
C LEU A 308 -2.25 7.52 -27.10
N CYS A 309 -2.90 6.35 -27.14
CA CYS A 309 -4.33 6.24 -27.40
C CYS A 309 -5.14 7.09 -26.39
N GLY A 310 -4.77 7.05 -25.12
CA GLY A 310 -5.40 7.85 -24.06
C GLY A 310 -5.21 9.35 -24.25
N VAL A 311 -4.06 9.79 -24.75
CA VAL A 311 -3.75 11.21 -25.01
C VAL A 311 -4.53 11.71 -26.21
N VAL A 312 -4.40 11.03 -27.36
CA VAL A 312 -5.00 11.50 -28.63
C VAL A 312 -6.46 11.10 -28.83
N LYS A 313 -7.01 10.29 -27.91
CA LYS A 313 -8.38 9.76 -27.95
C LYS A 313 -8.70 9.01 -29.26
N LYS A 314 -7.75 8.20 -29.71
CA LYS A 314 -7.89 7.34 -30.88
C LYS A 314 -7.63 5.89 -30.51
N PRO A 315 -8.36 4.92 -31.09
CA PRO A 315 -8.04 3.51 -30.91
C PRO A 315 -6.71 3.14 -31.63
N ILE A 316 -6.07 2.07 -31.19
CA ILE A 316 -4.72 1.67 -31.61
C ILE A 316 -4.56 1.68 -33.14
N LEU A 317 -5.45 1.00 -33.88
CA LEU A 317 -5.37 0.89 -35.35
C LEU A 317 -5.69 2.19 -36.11
N LYS A 318 -6.01 3.28 -35.41
CA LYS A 318 -6.26 4.61 -35.97
C LYS A 318 -5.15 5.62 -35.65
N LEU A 319 -4.12 5.21 -34.90
CA LEU A 319 -2.95 6.04 -34.67
C LEU A 319 -2.19 6.28 -35.96
N THR A 320 -1.70 7.49 -36.15
CA THR A 320 -0.98 7.92 -37.34
C THR A 320 0.49 8.23 -37.02
N TYR A 321 1.34 8.29 -38.00
CA TYR A 321 2.72 8.73 -37.87
C TYR A 321 2.84 10.06 -37.10
N GLN A 322 1.94 11.00 -37.39
CA GLN A 322 1.93 12.31 -36.73
C GLN A 322 1.61 12.22 -35.23
N ASP A 323 0.69 11.32 -34.84
CA ASP A 323 0.34 11.12 -33.42
C ASP A 323 1.57 10.72 -32.60
N TYR A 324 2.45 9.85 -33.15
CA TYR A 324 3.71 9.45 -32.49
C TYR A 324 4.68 10.61 -32.37
N LEU A 325 4.89 11.37 -33.46
CA LEU A 325 5.88 12.47 -33.45
C LEU A 325 5.46 13.61 -32.51
N GLU A 326 4.21 13.99 -32.51
CA GLU A 326 3.68 15.09 -31.67
C GLU A 326 3.69 14.73 -30.17
N ASN A 327 3.80 13.43 -29.85
CA ASN A 327 3.80 12.95 -28.46
C ASN A 327 5.13 12.30 -28.04
N SER A 328 6.26 12.75 -28.62
CA SER A 328 7.63 12.38 -28.23
C SER A 328 7.95 10.88 -28.36
N LEU A 329 7.25 10.18 -29.24
CA LEU A 329 7.48 8.75 -29.54
C LEU A 329 8.30 8.55 -30.84
N GLY A 330 9.01 9.56 -31.31
CA GLY A 330 9.86 9.48 -32.51
C GLY A 330 10.94 8.41 -32.40
N GLU A 331 11.58 8.28 -31.25
CA GLU A 331 12.58 7.24 -30.99
C GLU A 331 12.03 5.81 -31.21
N LEU A 332 10.77 5.57 -30.85
CA LEU A 332 10.12 4.28 -31.08
C LEU A 332 10.00 3.97 -32.59
N LEU A 333 9.76 4.99 -33.42
CA LEU A 333 9.69 4.82 -34.88
C LEU A 333 11.06 4.57 -35.51
N GLU A 334 12.15 4.96 -34.87
CA GLU A 334 13.53 4.71 -35.32
C GLU A 334 13.99 3.27 -35.08
N GLN A 335 13.20 2.45 -34.37
CA GLN A 335 13.50 1.03 -34.10
C GLN A 335 13.32 0.11 -35.34
N GLY A 336 13.18 0.67 -36.53
CA GLY A 336 13.11 -0.06 -37.81
C GLY A 336 11.75 -0.68 -38.14
N ARG A 337 10.67 -0.29 -37.41
CA ARG A 337 9.29 -0.68 -37.71
C ARG A 337 8.45 0.53 -38.08
N THR A 338 7.53 0.37 -39.01
CA THR A 338 6.56 1.43 -39.33
C THR A 338 5.53 1.57 -38.23
N TYR A 339 4.91 2.75 -38.12
CA TYR A 339 3.85 2.98 -37.13
C TYR A 339 2.68 1.99 -37.32
N ASP A 340 2.34 1.62 -38.57
CA ASP A 340 1.29 0.62 -38.84
C ASP A 340 1.64 -0.76 -38.28
N GLN A 341 2.90 -1.20 -38.43
CA GLN A 341 3.36 -2.45 -37.87
C GLN A 341 3.34 -2.42 -36.35
N ILE A 342 3.75 -1.31 -35.72
CA ILE A 342 3.69 -1.13 -34.26
C ILE A 342 2.23 -1.20 -33.79
N ASN A 343 1.31 -0.50 -34.48
CA ASN A 343 -0.14 -0.54 -34.17
C ASN A 343 -0.68 -1.97 -34.23
N ILE A 344 -0.37 -2.71 -35.31
CA ILE A 344 -0.84 -4.09 -35.50
C ILE A 344 -0.27 -5.01 -34.44
N ASP A 345 1.04 -4.92 -34.16
CA ASP A 345 1.71 -5.75 -33.16
C ASP A 345 1.12 -5.53 -31.77
N VAL A 346 0.93 -4.28 -31.34
CA VAL A 346 0.35 -3.92 -30.05
C VAL A 346 -1.12 -4.33 -29.95
N PHE A 347 -1.89 -4.15 -31.04
CA PHE A 347 -3.29 -4.59 -31.09
C PHE A 347 -3.40 -6.11 -30.91
N ASN A 348 -2.61 -6.88 -31.64
CA ASN A 348 -2.59 -8.34 -31.56
C ASN A 348 -2.13 -8.81 -30.17
N ASP A 349 -1.09 -8.19 -29.61
CA ASP A 349 -0.58 -8.53 -28.29
C ASP A 349 -1.63 -8.34 -27.21
N LEU A 350 -2.33 -7.20 -27.19
CA LEU A 350 -3.46 -6.95 -26.27
C LEU A 350 -4.62 -7.92 -26.52
N GLN A 351 -4.96 -8.21 -27.78
CA GLN A 351 -6.01 -9.15 -28.11
C GLN A 351 -5.71 -10.56 -27.59
N HIS A 352 -4.42 -10.96 -27.60
CA HIS A 352 -3.97 -12.26 -27.10
C HIS A 352 -4.02 -12.36 -25.57
N THR A 353 -4.09 -11.24 -24.84
CA THR A 353 -4.32 -11.27 -23.38
C THR A 353 -5.76 -11.66 -23.04
N ILE A 354 -6.73 -11.40 -23.92
CA ILE A 354 -8.15 -11.60 -23.67
C ILE A 354 -8.49 -13.08 -23.77
N THR A 355 -9.05 -13.65 -22.68
CA THR A 355 -9.46 -15.05 -22.65
C THR A 355 -10.74 -15.27 -21.86
N GLY A 356 -11.64 -16.09 -22.41
CA GLY A 356 -12.78 -16.65 -21.68
C GLY A 356 -12.42 -17.93 -20.90
N TRP A 357 -11.16 -18.38 -20.97
CA TRP A 357 -10.68 -19.62 -20.34
C TRP A 357 -9.44 -19.37 -19.49
N PRO A 358 -9.60 -18.79 -18.29
CA PRO A 358 -8.47 -18.44 -17.41
C PRO A 358 -7.68 -19.69 -16.93
N GLY A 359 -8.26 -20.86 -16.97
CA GLY A 359 -7.59 -22.15 -16.71
C GLY A 359 -7.03 -22.85 -17.96
N GLY A 360 -7.19 -22.24 -19.16
CA GLY A 360 -6.84 -22.87 -20.44
C GLY A 360 -7.99 -23.73 -21.02
N LYS A 361 -8.29 -23.55 -22.30
CA LYS A 361 -9.36 -24.28 -22.99
C LYS A 361 -8.86 -25.65 -23.44
N PRO A 362 -9.46 -26.76 -22.96
CA PRO A 362 -9.03 -28.09 -23.37
C PRO A 362 -9.21 -28.30 -24.89
N ASN A 363 -8.27 -29.02 -25.50
CA ASN A 363 -8.26 -29.36 -26.94
C ASN A 363 -8.31 -28.15 -27.89
N ALA A 364 -7.84 -26.98 -27.47
CA ALA A 364 -7.77 -25.79 -28.30
C ALA A 364 -6.32 -25.45 -28.67
N ASP A 365 -6.14 -24.73 -29.78
CA ASP A 365 -4.86 -24.07 -30.07
C ASP A 365 -4.64 -22.96 -29.02
N ASP A 366 -3.55 -23.09 -28.28
CA ASP A 366 -3.16 -22.18 -27.21
C ASP A 366 -1.85 -21.43 -27.51
N SER A 367 -1.38 -21.46 -28.75
CA SER A 367 -0.12 -20.83 -29.17
C SER A 367 -0.06 -19.33 -28.85
N THR A 368 -1.23 -18.64 -28.95
CA THR A 368 -1.39 -17.21 -28.67
C THR A 368 -2.22 -16.93 -27.41
N ARG A 369 -2.40 -17.92 -26.54
CA ARG A 369 -3.23 -17.76 -25.34
C ARG A 369 -2.38 -17.54 -24.09
N PRO A 370 -2.86 -16.73 -23.12
CA PRO A 370 -2.11 -16.47 -21.90
C PRO A 370 -1.92 -17.73 -21.04
N VAL A 371 -2.83 -18.71 -21.16
CA VAL A 371 -2.82 -19.94 -20.38
C VAL A 371 -2.89 -21.15 -21.30
N LYS A 372 -1.99 -22.12 -21.07
CA LYS A 372 -1.94 -23.37 -21.82
C LYS A 372 -3.14 -24.27 -21.51
N SER A 373 -3.58 -25.03 -22.51
CA SER A 373 -4.73 -25.97 -22.44
C SER A 373 -4.45 -27.19 -21.56
N THR A 374 -3.19 -27.54 -21.38
CA THR A 374 -2.74 -28.69 -20.57
C THR A 374 -1.90 -28.24 -19.37
N PRO A 375 -1.94 -28.99 -18.27
CA PRO A 375 -2.87 -30.08 -17.97
C PRO A 375 -4.31 -29.61 -17.77
N PHE A 376 -5.28 -30.53 -17.91
CA PHE A 376 -6.68 -30.25 -17.65
C PHE A 376 -7.32 -31.46 -16.94
N PRO A 377 -8.09 -31.27 -15.84
CA PRO A 377 -8.29 -30.00 -15.11
C PRO A 377 -7.02 -29.52 -14.41
N LYS A 378 -6.96 -28.21 -14.12
CA LYS A 378 -5.88 -27.66 -13.31
C LYS A 378 -6.24 -27.64 -11.82
N ASN A 379 -5.23 -27.80 -10.97
CA ASN A 379 -5.31 -27.39 -9.59
C ASN A 379 -5.00 -25.88 -9.52
N VAL A 380 -5.86 -25.13 -8.85
CA VAL A 380 -5.77 -23.69 -8.72
C VAL A 380 -5.84 -23.29 -7.25
N ILE A 381 -4.96 -22.42 -6.78
CA ILE A 381 -5.07 -21.78 -5.47
C ILE A 381 -5.27 -20.27 -5.66
N VAL A 382 -6.25 -19.72 -4.96
CA VAL A 382 -6.44 -18.29 -4.80
C VAL A 382 -6.03 -17.92 -3.38
N PHE A 383 -4.93 -17.20 -3.20
CA PHE A 383 -4.55 -16.60 -1.93
C PHE A 383 -5.33 -15.32 -1.70
N SER A 384 -5.96 -15.18 -0.56
CA SER A 384 -6.78 -14.04 -0.14
C SER A 384 -6.20 -13.50 1.18
N PRO A 385 -5.54 -12.33 1.18
CA PRO A 385 -4.96 -11.73 2.40
C PRO A 385 -5.96 -11.65 3.54
N HIS A 386 -7.17 -11.17 3.27
CA HIS A 386 -8.30 -11.18 4.19
C HIS A 386 -9.45 -12.04 3.61
N PRO A 387 -10.39 -12.51 4.47
CA PRO A 387 -11.54 -13.28 4.00
C PRO A 387 -12.58 -12.40 3.27
N ASP A 388 -12.31 -12.01 2.03
CA ASP A 388 -13.16 -11.30 1.05
C ASP A 388 -12.37 -10.83 -0.18
N ASP A 389 -11.04 -10.71 -0.10
CA ASP A 389 -10.21 -10.19 -1.20
C ASP A 389 -10.34 -11.03 -2.48
N ASP A 390 -10.51 -12.35 -2.35
CA ASP A 390 -10.75 -13.28 -3.46
C ASP A 390 -12.01 -12.92 -4.27
N VAL A 391 -13.11 -12.68 -3.60
CA VAL A 391 -14.39 -12.35 -4.26
C VAL A 391 -14.43 -10.91 -4.76
N ILE A 392 -13.86 -9.95 -4.02
CA ILE A 392 -13.79 -8.55 -4.41
C ILE A 392 -12.92 -8.38 -5.66
N SER A 393 -11.76 -9.02 -5.67
CA SER A 393 -10.73 -8.81 -6.67
C SER A 393 -10.94 -9.61 -7.94
N MET A 394 -11.24 -10.92 -7.81
CA MET A 394 -11.30 -11.82 -8.95
C MET A 394 -12.49 -12.80 -8.91
N GLY A 395 -13.58 -12.45 -8.23
CA GLY A 395 -14.73 -13.31 -8.04
C GLY A 395 -15.36 -13.84 -9.33
N GLY A 396 -15.33 -13.06 -10.41
CA GLY A 396 -15.82 -13.50 -11.71
C GLY A 396 -14.94 -14.57 -12.35
N THR A 397 -13.62 -14.38 -12.31
CA THR A 397 -12.64 -15.37 -12.78
C THR A 397 -12.68 -16.62 -11.90
N PHE A 398 -12.82 -16.45 -10.59
CA PHE A 398 -12.94 -17.56 -9.64
C PHE A 398 -14.15 -18.46 -10.01
N ILE A 399 -15.34 -17.88 -10.16
CA ILE A 399 -16.56 -18.60 -10.57
C ILE A 399 -16.33 -19.34 -11.89
N ARG A 400 -15.71 -18.69 -12.86
CA ARG A 400 -15.46 -19.26 -14.18
C ARG A 400 -14.51 -20.46 -14.10
N LEU A 401 -13.44 -20.40 -13.32
CA LEU A 401 -12.54 -21.53 -13.09
C LEU A 401 -13.30 -22.74 -12.51
N VAL A 402 -14.20 -22.52 -11.55
CA VAL A 402 -15.03 -23.56 -10.96
C VAL A 402 -15.98 -24.15 -12.00
N GLN A 403 -16.70 -23.31 -12.77
CA GLN A 403 -17.66 -23.74 -13.79
C GLN A 403 -16.99 -24.47 -14.95
N GLN A 404 -15.72 -24.19 -15.24
CA GLN A 404 -14.93 -24.89 -16.25
C GLN A 404 -14.34 -26.22 -15.75
N GLY A 405 -14.62 -26.61 -14.51
CA GLY A 405 -14.27 -27.91 -13.95
C GLY A 405 -12.85 -28.02 -13.42
N HIS A 406 -12.20 -26.89 -13.12
CA HIS A 406 -10.91 -26.90 -12.44
C HIS A 406 -11.07 -27.19 -10.95
N ASN A 407 -10.05 -27.79 -10.33
CA ASN A 407 -9.99 -28.01 -8.89
C ASN A 407 -9.49 -26.73 -8.20
N VAL A 408 -10.43 -25.90 -7.72
CA VAL A 408 -10.14 -24.57 -7.18
C VAL A 408 -10.15 -24.58 -5.66
N HIS A 409 -9.07 -24.12 -5.07
CA HIS A 409 -8.90 -23.90 -3.64
C HIS A 409 -8.75 -22.41 -3.36
N VAL A 410 -9.25 -21.95 -2.21
CA VAL A 410 -8.99 -20.60 -1.70
C VAL A 410 -8.28 -20.70 -0.35
N ALA A 411 -7.24 -19.89 -0.17
CA ALA A 411 -6.43 -19.82 1.04
C ALA A 411 -6.54 -18.42 1.66
N TYR A 412 -7.30 -18.32 2.73
CA TYR A 412 -7.42 -17.11 3.53
C TYR A 412 -6.22 -17.00 4.45
N GLU A 413 -5.35 -16.04 4.19
CA GLU A 413 -4.02 -15.93 4.82
C GLU A 413 -4.13 -15.44 6.26
N THR A 414 -5.00 -14.45 6.52
CA THR A 414 -5.23 -13.89 7.85
C THR A 414 -6.67 -14.09 8.32
N SER A 415 -6.90 -13.91 9.61
CA SER A 415 -8.25 -14.01 10.19
C SER A 415 -9.15 -12.80 9.86
N GLY A 416 -8.57 -11.64 9.52
CA GLY A 416 -9.29 -10.37 9.31
C GLY A 416 -10.05 -9.88 10.55
N ASN A 417 -9.74 -10.41 11.74
CA ASN A 417 -10.49 -10.20 12.97
C ASN A 417 -10.58 -8.75 13.43
N VAL A 418 -9.54 -7.95 13.22
CA VAL A 418 -9.52 -6.53 13.65
C VAL A 418 -10.49 -5.64 12.87
N ALA A 419 -10.98 -6.09 11.72
CA ALA A 419 -11.92 -5.35 10.88
C ALA A 419 -13.40 -5.64 11.20
N VAL A 420 -13.70 -6.43 12.23
CA VAL A 420 -15.07 -6.71 12.66
C VAL A 420 -15.46 -5.75 13.78
N HIS A 421 -16.54 -5.00 13.58
CA HIS A 421 -17.07 -4.08 14.59
C HIS A 421 -17.77 -4.83 15.72
N ASP A 422 -17.80 -4.21 16.91
CA ASP A 422 -18.41 -4.80 18.09
C ASP A 422 -19.91 -5.00 17.94
N ASP A 423 -20.60 -4.11 17.23
CA ASP A 423 -22.04 -4.26 16.94
C ASP A 423 -22.35 -5.55 16.17
N VAL A 424 -21.47 -5.96 15.24
CA VAL A 424 -21.60 -7.23 14.53
C VAL A 424 -21.44 -8.41 15.49
N VAL A 425 -20.50 -8.30 16.45
CA VAL A 425 -20.34 -9.29 17.51
C VAL A 425 -21.62 -9.40 18.35
N LEU A 426 -22.14 -8.27 18.82
CA LEU A 426 -23.36 -8.23 19.63
C LEU A 426 -24.55 -8.84 18.88
N GLN A 427 -24.74 -8.53 17.60
CA GLN A 427 -25.77 -9.13 16.75
C GLN A 427 -25.68 -10.67 16.71
N HIS A 428 -24.48 -11.23 16.59
CA HIS A 428 -24.28 -12.69 16.60
C HIS A 428 -24.54 -13.28 17.99
N MET A 429 -24.25 -12.53 19.03
CA MET A 429 -24.54 -12.94 20.41
C MET A 429 -26.03 -12.94 20.70
N ASP A 430 -26.78 -11.94 20.25
CA ASP A 430 -28.25 -11.92 20.36
C ASP A 430 -28.85 -13.17 19.70
N ALA A 431 -28.37 -13.55 18.51
CA ALA A 431 -28.81 -14.78 17.85
C ALA A 431 -28.43 -16.05 18.65
N ALA A 432 -27.25 -16.07 19.26
CA ALA A 432 -26.83 -17.20 20.13
C ALA A 432 -27.71 -17.29 21.39
N HIS A 433 -28.09 -16.17 21.99
CA HIS A 433 -29.03 -16.11 23.12
C HIS A 433 -30.39 -16.71 22.76
N GLU A 434 -30.97 -16.31 21.63
CA GLU A 434 -32.25 -16.86 21.14
C GLU A 434 -32.19 -18.38 20.89
N LEU A 435 -31.03 -18.91 20.52
CA LEU A 435 -30.80 -20.34 20.31
C LEU A 435 -30.43 -21.11 21.57
N GLY A 436 -30.29 -20.44 22.72
CA GLY A 436 -29.97 -21.07 24.01
C GLY A 436 -28.48 -21.29 24.28
N PHE A 437 -27.58 -20.65 23.55
CA PHE A 437 -26.12 -20.73 23.72
C PHE A 437 -25.53 -19.56 24.52
N ALA A 438 -26.34 -18.86 25.33
CA ALA A 438 -25.95 -17.64 26.05
C ALA A 438 -24.72 -17.80 26.94
N ASP A 439 -24.64 -18.91 27.68
CA ASP A 439 -23.60 -19.11 28.70
C ASP A 439 -22.18 -19.24 28.10
N GLU A 440 -22.07 -19.73 26.87
CA GLU A 440 -20.79 -19.91 26.19
C GLU A 440 -20.14 -18.59 25.78
N PHE A 441 -20.94 -17.55 25.60
CA PHE A 441 -20.50 -16.26 25.09
C PHE A 441 -20.56 -15.13 26.13
N ALA A 442 -21.07 -15.36 27.33
CA ALA A 442 -21.27 -14.36 28.38
C ALA A 442 -19.99 -13.53 28.70
N LYS A 443 -18.81 -14.20 28.70
CA LYS A 443 -17.53 -13.53 28.91
C LYS A 443 -17.16 -12.55 27.78
N VAL A 444 -17.51 -12.87 26.55
CA VAL A 444 -17.20 -12.00 25.39
C VAL A 444 -18.09 -10.77 25.42
N GLU A 445 -19.36 -10.94 25.80
CA GLU A 445 -20.29 -9.82 25.99
C GLU A 445 -19.81 -8.83 27.07
N GLU A 446 -19.36 -9.35 28.20
CA GLU A 446 -18.76 -8.55 29.26
C GLU A 446 -17.53 -7.76 28.76
N ILE A 447 -16.67 -8.42 27.97
CA ILE A 447 -15.49 -7.78 27.34
C ILE A 447 -15.92 -6.64 26.42
N VAL A 448 -16.90 -6.86 25.53
CA VAL A 448 -17.38 -5.82 24.61
C VAL A 448 -17.94 -4.62 25.37
N LYS A 449 -18.70 -4.86 26.45
CA LYS A 449 -19.31 -3.80 27.26
C LYS A 449 -18.31 -3.04 28.13
N SER A 450 -17.19 -3.67 28.51
CA SER A 450 -16.20 -3.10 29.45
C SER A 450 -14.94 -2.56 28.80
N LYS A 451 -14.69 -2.85 27.53
CA LYS A 451 -13.45 -2.43 26.84
C LYS A 451 -13.37 -0.91 26.72
N LYS A 452 -12.15 -0.38 26.82
CA LYS A 452 -11.87 1.03 26.64
C LYS A 452 -11.26 1.28 25.27
N ALA A 453 -11.54 2.45 24.72
CA ALA A 453 -10.93 2.88 23.45
C ALA A 453 -9.40 2.90 23.55
N GLY A 454 -8.73 2.30 22.55
CA GLY A 454 -7.27 2.25 22.48
C GLY A 454 -6.59 1.09 23.22
N GLU A 455 -7.33 0.30 24.00
CA GLU A 455 -6.78 -0.92 24.60
C GLU A 455 -6.74 -2.08 23.58
N PRO A 456 -5.72 -2.95 23.64
CA PRO A 456 -5.67 -4.16 22.81
C PRO A 456 -6.90 -5.05 23.08
N GLU A 457 -7.50 -5.57 22.02
CA GLU A 457 -8.65 -6.46 22.17
C GLU A 457 -8.25 -7.82 22.75
N PRO A 458 -8.98 -8.31 23.77
CA PRO A 458 -8.72 -9.63 24.34
C PRO A 458 -8.85 -10.76 23.31
N ARG A 459 -8.01 -11.79 23.45
CA ARG A 459 -7.96 -12.92 22.51
C ARG A 459 -9.31 -13.60 22.28
N ALA A 460 -10.16 -13.69 23.32
CA ALA A 460 -11.49 -14.28 23.21
C ALA A 460 -12.38 -13.53 22.21
N LEU A 461 -12.37 -12.18 22.27
CA LEU A 461 -13.11 -11.32 21.35
C LEU A 461 -12.56 -11.46 19.91
N LEU A 462 -11.24 -11.40 19.74
CA LEU A 462 -10.59 -11.57 18.44
C LEU A 462 -10.89 -12.94 17.81
N ASN A 463 -10.94 -14.01 18.61
CA ASN A 463 -11.29 -15.33 18.13
C ASN A 463 -12.73 -15.40 17.60
N LEU A 464 -13.68 -14.74 18.28
CA LEU A 464 -15.06 -14.67 17.82
C LEU A 464 -15.19 -13.83 16.54
N LYS A 465 -14.54 -12.67 16.50
CA LYS A 465 -14.46 -11.83 15.29
C LYS A 465 -13.89 -12.62 14.10
N GLY A 466 -12.81 -13.37 14.29
CA GLY A 466 -12.25 -14.25 13.27
C GLY A 466 -13.19 -15.41 12.88
N ALA A 467 -13.98 -15.95 13.82
CA ALA A 467 -14.97 -16.99 13.52
C ALA A 467 -16.11 -16.45 12.64
N ILE A 468 -16.56 -15.20 12.87
CA ILE A 468 -17.54 -14.51 12.02
C ILE A 468 -17.00 -14.41 10.59
N ARG A 469 -15.78 -13.88 10.39
CA ARG A 469 -15.14 -13.77 9.09
C ARG A 469 -15.03 -15.14 8.38
N ARG A 470 -14.62 -16.18 9.09
CA ARG A 470 -14.56 -17.54 8.53
C ARG A 470 -15.93 -18.07 8.11
N ALA A 471 -16.97 -17.81 8.87
CA ALA A 471 -18.33 -18.23 8.53
C ALA A 471 -18.85 -17.54 7.25
N GLU A 472 -18.56 -16.25 7.11
CA GLU A 472 -18.86 -15.45 5.92
C GLU A 472 -18.11 -15.97 4.68
N ALA A 473 -16.80 -16.19 4.77
CA ALA A 473 -15.96 -16.77 3.71
C ALA A 473 -16.46 -18.16 3.29
N ARG A 474 -16.80 -19.03 4.23
CA ARG A 474 -17.41 -20.34 3.94
C ARG A 474 -18.74 -20.21 3.20
N SER A 475 -19.53 -19.17 3.51
CA SER A 475 -20.77 -18.89 2.79
C SER A 475 -20.52 -18.41 1.35
N ALA A 476 -19.50 -17.59 1.12
CA ALA A 476 -19.09 -17.15 -0.22
C ALA A 476 -18.61 -18.36 -1.06
N VAL A 477 -17.76 -19.22 -0.52
CA VAL A 477 -17.27 -20.44 -1.19
C VAL A 477 -18.42 -21.38 -1.59
N ARG A 478 -19.42 -21.58 -0.71
CA ARG A 478 -20.63 -22.35 -1.06
C ARG A 478 -21.41 -21.73 -2.21
N SER A 479 -21.46 -20.41 -2.30
CA SER A 479 -22.19 -19.73 -3.38
C SER A 479 -21.58 -19.98 -4.75
N PHE A 480 -20.30 -20.36 -4.82
CA PHE A 480 -19.61 -20.79 -6.04
C PHE A 480 -19.77 -22.29 -6.35
N GLY A 481 -20.49 -23.03 -5.51
CA GLY A 481 -20.70 -24.47 -5.67
C GLY A 481 -19.56 -25.35 -5.13
N LEU A 482 -18.63 -24.78 -4.37
CA LEU A 482 -17.53 -25.49 -3.74
C LEU A 482 -17.89 -25.96 -2.32
N ASN A 483 -17.22 -27.04 -1.87
CA ASN A 483 -17.31 -27.48 -0.49
C ASN A 483 -16.27 -26.72 0.37
N PRO A 484 -16.68 -25.87 1.31
CA PRO A 484 -15.74 -25.10 2.12
C PRO A 484 -14.87 -25.98 3.06
N ASP A 485 -15.24 -27.24 3.33
CA ASP A 485 -14.44 -28.12 4.17
C ASP A 485 -13.21 -28.68 3.44
N THR A 486 -13.26 -28.74 2.11
CA THR A 486 -12.17 -29.25 1.26
C THR A 486 -11.47 -28.16 0.44
N ASN A 487 -12.19 -27.09 0.09
CA ASN A 487 -11.70 -26.08 -0.85
C ASN A 487 -11.34 -24.74 -0.19
N ALA A 488 -11.72 -24.51 1.08
CA ALA A 488 -11.35 -23.31 1.83
C ALA A 488 -10.31 -23.63 2.92
N HIS A 489 -9.18 -22.95 2.87
CA HIS A 489 -8.07 -23.11 3.81
C HIS A 489 -7.90 -21.82 4.62
N PHE A 490 -8.03 -21.91 5.94
CA PHE A 490 -7.85 -20.77 6.84
C PHE A 490 -6.48 -20.89 7.50
N LEU A 491 -5.49 -20.13 6.99
CA LEU A 491 -4.09 -20.27 7.38
C LEU A 491 -3.81 -19.63 8.74
N ASN A 492 -4.51 -18.54 9.08
CA ASN A 492 -4.31 -17.78 10.31
C ASN A 492 -2.83 -17.51 10.58
N LEU A 493 -2.13 -16.92 9.59
CA LEU A 493 -0.69 -16.71 9.63
C LEU A 493 -0.28 -15.97 10.91
N PRO A 494 0.72 -16.49 11.65
CA PRO A 494 1.13 -15.99 12.98
C PRO A 494 1.49 -14.50 13.01
N PHE A 495 2.06 -13.96 11.92
CA PHE A 495 2.42 -12.55 11.85
C PHE A 495 1.23 -11.61 12.10
N TYR A 496 0.04 -12.01 11.63
CA TYR A 496 -1.17 -11.21 11.75
C TYR A 496 -1.80 -11.29 13.14
N GLU A 497 -1.66 -12.40 13.81
CA GLU A 497 -2.34 -12.74 15.07
C GLU A 497 -1.71 -12.05 16.30
N SER A 498 -1.22 -10.82 16.15
CA SER A 498 -0.59 -10.01 17.21
C SER A 498 -1.56 -9.51 18.28
N GLY A 499 -2.87 -9.53 17.99
CA GLY A 499 -3.90 -8.99 18.89
C GLY A 499 -4.11 -7.47 18.78
N GLY A 500 -3.40 -6.77 17.91
CA GLY A 500 -3.48 -5.35 17.70
C GLY A 500 -3.41 -4.93 16.23
N ILE A 501 -3.51 -3.63 15.98
CA ILE A 501 -3.35 -3.06 14.63
C ILE A 501 -1.92 -3.28 14.13
N ARG A 502 -0.92 -3.20 15.03
CA ARG A 502 0.48 -3.47 14.71
C ARG A 502 0.72 -4.96 14.54
N LYS A 503 1.19 -5.37 13.36
CA LYS A 503 1.48 -6.76 13.04
C LYS A 503 2.92 -7.11 13.42
N ASN A 504 3.16 -8.40 13.71
CA ASN A 504 4.51 -8.89 13.91
C ASN A 504 5.25 -9.03 12.56
N PRO A 505 6.58 -8.98 12.53
CA PRO A 505 7.33 -9.47 11.38
C PRO A 505 6.98 -10.94 11.13
N PHE A 506 6.84 -11.33 9.85
CA PHE A 506 6.64 -12.74 9.53
C PHE A 506 7.91 -13.56 9.80
N THR A 507 7.73 -14.85 9.99
CA THR A 507 8.77 -15.80 10.39
C THR A 507 8.74 -17.05 9.53
N GLN A 508 9.69 -17.96 9.74
CA GLN A 508 9.68 -19.26 9.08
C GLN A 508 8.39 -20.06 9.34
N ALA A 509 7.74 -19.85 10.48
CA ALA A 509 6.47 -20.53 10.78
C ALA A 509 5.35 -20.12 9.81
N ASP A 510 5.30 -18.85 9.40
CA ASP A 510 4.36 -18.36 8.40
C ASP A 510 4.63 -19.01 7.03
N ILE A 511 5.90 -19.05 6.62
CA ILE A 511 6.35 -19.64 5.36
C ILE A 511 6.02 -21.16 5.33
N ASP A 512 6.31 -21.88 6.40
CA ASP A 512 6.10 -23.35 6.47
C ASP A 512 4.62 -23.73 6.31
N ILE A 513 3.70 -22.91 6.81
CA ILE A 513 2.24 -23.10 6.62
C ILE A 513 1.89 -23.03 5.13
N VAL A 514 2.39 -22.04 4.42
CA VAL A 514 2.13 -21.86 2.97
C VAL A 514 2.82 -22.95 2.16
N VAL A 515 4.08 -23.30 2.47
CA VAL A 515 4.82 -24.40 1.83
C VAL A 515 4.05 -25.70 1.93
N LYS A 516 3.51 -26.01 3.13
CA LYS A 516 2.69 -27.21 3.33
C LYS A 516 1.48 -27.22 2.41
N LEU A 517 0.73 -26.12 2.36
CA LEU A 517 -0.46 -26.02 1.50
C LEU A 517 -0.10 -26.18 0.00
N LEU A 518 0.96 -25.53 -0.46
CA LEU A 518 1.43 -25.65 -1.85
C LEU A 518 1.79 -27.09 -2.21
N ARG A 519 2.46 -27.84 -1.31
CA ARG A 519 2.79 -29.25 -1.50
C ARG A 519 1.57 -30.18 -1.45
N ASP A 520 0.58 -29.85 -0.63
CA ASP A 520 -0.66 -30.62 -0.53
C ASP A 520 -1.52 -30.48 -1.79
N VAL A 521 -1.64 -29.26 -2.34
CA VAL A 521 -2.50 -28.97 -3.52
C VAL A 521 -1.75 -29.16 -4.85
N LYS A 522 -0.45 -28.85 -4.91
CA LYS A 522 0.37 -28.88 -6.13
C LYS A 522 -0.27 -28.07 -7.26
N PRO A 523 -0.44 -26.75 -7.10
CA PRO A 523 -1.18 -25.93 -8.04
C PRO A 523 -0.44 -25.76 -9.37
N HIS A 524 -1.21 -25.72 -10.47
CA HIS A 524 -0.76 -25.28 -11.78
C HIS A 524 -0.92 -23.78 -11.96
N GLN A 525 -1.83 -23.19 -11.18
CA GLN A 525 -2.03 -21.74 -11.14
C GLN A 525 -2.18 -21.28 -9.69
N ILE A 526 -1.43 -20.26 -9.35
CA ILE A 526 -1.54 -19.52 -8.10
C ILE A 526 -2.05 -18.13 -8.46
N TYR A 527 -3.08 -17.65 -7.79
CA TYR A 527 -3.54 -16.27 -7.84
C TYR A 527 -3.26 -15.64 -6.48
N ALA A 528 -2.65 -14.45 -6.46
CA ALA A 528 -2.34 -13.74 -5.22
C ALA A 528 -2.51 -12.23 -5.40
N ALA A 529 -2.70 -11.50 -4.29
CA ALA A 529 -2.79 -10.05 -4.30
C ALA A 529 -1.44 -9.43 -4.67
N GLY A 530 -1.43 -8.65 -5.75
CA GLY A 530 -0.24 -7.95 -6.26
C GLY A 530 -0.08 -6.54 -5.67
N ASP A 531 -0.66 -6.26 -4.52
CA ASP A 531 -0.60 -4.96 -3.86
C ASP A 531 0.72 -4.80 -3.08
N LEU A 532 1.86 -4.87 -3.80
CA LEU A 532 3.21 -4.80 -3.21
C LEU A 532 3.49 -3.48 -2.48
N SER A 533 2.69 -2.46 -2.76
CA SER A 533 2.76 -1.14 -2.14
C SER A 533 1.63 -0.86 -1.16
N ASP A 534 1.01 -1.91 -0.56
CA ASP A 534 -0.08 -1.75 0.41
C ASP A 534 0.38 -0.93 1.64
N PRO A 535 -0.25 0.22 1.92
CA PRO A 535 0.14 1.08 3.03
C PRO A 535 -0.13 0.46 4.40
N HIS A 536 -0.99 -0.55 4.47
CA HIS A 536 -1.29 -1.28 5.71
C HIS A 536 -0.33 -2.44 5.96
N GLY A 537 0.45 -2.81 4.97
CA GLY A 537 1.47 -3.85 5.04
C GLY A 537 0.94 -5.28 5.10
N THR A 538 -0.37 -5.52 5.23
CA THR A 538 -0.92 -6.88 5.32
C THR A 538 -0.86 -7.59 3.98
N HIS A 539 -1.37 -6.99 2.90
CA HIS A 539 -1.33 -7.57 1.55
C HIS A 539 0.10 -7.79 1.09
N ARG A 540 0.97 -6.79 1.31
CA ARG A 540 2.40 -6.91 1.01
C ARG A 540 3.06 -8.06 1.79
N THR A 541 2.82 -8.14 3.10
CA THR A 541 3.39 -9.22 3.92
C THR A 541 2.89 -10.59 3.46
N CYS A 542 1.61 -10.72 3.11
CA CYS A 542 1.02 -11.94 2.60
C CYS A 542 1.70 -12.40 1.30
N ILE A 543 1.81 -11.53 0.29
CA ILE A 543 2.48 -11.89 -0.96
C ILE A 543 3.96 -12.21 -0.75
N GLU A 544 4.68 -11.52 0.14
CA GLU A 544 6.07 -11.83 0.48
C GLU A 544 6.21 -13.24 1.06
N ILE A 545 5.30 -13.65 1.96
CA ILE A 545 5.27 -15.02 2.51
C ILE A 545 5.01 -16.05 1.41
N VAL A 546 4.06 -15.78 0.51
CA VAL A 546 3.77 -16.66 -0.64
C VAL A 546 5.01 -16.80 -1.53
N LEU A 547 5.72 -15.71 -1.82
CA LEU A 547 6.93 -15.73 -2.66
C LEU A 547 8.09 -16.46 -1.99
N GLU A 548 8.31 -16.27 -0.68
CA GLU A 548 9.29 -17.06 0.07
C GLU A 548 8.93 -18.56 0.09
N ALA A 549 7.64 -18.88 0.22
CA ALA A 549 7.19 -20.28 0.14
C ALA A 549 7.41 -20.87 -1.26
N ILE A 550 7.19 -20.10 -2.32
CA ILE A 550 7.48 -20.48 -3.70
C ILE A 550 8.97 -20.76 -3.89
N GLU A 551 9.87 -19.93 -3.35
CA GLU A 551 11.32 -20.18 -3.39
C GLU A 551 11.70 -21.53 -2.77
N VAL A 552 10.98 -21.98 -1.75
CA VAL A 552 11.20 -23.29 -1.13
C VAL A 552 10.73 -24.44 -2.03
N VAL A 553 9.60 -24.29 -2.74
CA VAL A 553 8.97 -25.36 -3.52
C VAL A 553 9.35 -25.34 -5.01
N LYS A 554 10.03 -24.31 -5.51
CA LYS A 554 10.39 -24.19 -6.93
C LYS A 554 11.25 -25.33 -7.49
N GLY A 555 11.93 -26.09 -6.63
CA GLY A 555 12.66 -27.30 -6.97
C GLY A 555 11.80 -28.57 -7.03
N ASP A 556 10.57 -28.51 -6.58
CA ASP A 556 9.65 -29.65 -6.61
C ASP A 556 9.19 -29.93 -8.06
N GLU A 557 9.05 -31.20 -8.45
CA GLU A 557 8.78 -31.58 -9.86
C GLU A 557 7.47 -30.98 -10.41
N TRP A 558 6.45 -30.89 -9.58
CA TRP A 558 5.13 -30.36 -9.95
C TRP A 558 5.16 -28.85 -10.24
N PHE A 559 6.14 -28.12 -9.71
CA PHE A 559 6.21 -26.66 -9.82
C PHE A 559 6.56 -26.18 -11.24
N LYS A 560 7.14 -27.03 -12.08
CA LYS A 560 7.58 -26.68 -13.46
C LYS A 560 6.45 -26.11 -14.33
N ASP A 561 5.21 -26.55 -14.08
CA ASP A 561 4.01 -26.13 -14.80
C ASP A 561 3.15 -25.14 -14.01
N CYS A 562 3.70 -24.57 -12.95
CA CYS A 562 3.02 -23.61 -12.09
C CYS A 562 3.27 -22.17 -12.55
N HIS A 563 2.22 -21.35 -12.55
CA HIS A 563 2.30 -19.93 -12.86
C HIS A 563 1.65 -19.10 -11.75
N LEU A 564 2.29 -17.98 -11.40
CA LEU A 564 1.76 -16.99 -10.45
C LEU A 564 1.13 -15.81 -11.20
N TRP A 565 -0.15 -15.60 -10.96
CA TRP A 565 -0.96 -14.52 -11.47
C TRP A 565 -1.28 -13.54 -10.34
N LEU A 566 -0.97 -12.27 -10.55
CA LEU A 566 -1.24 -11.22 -9.58
C LEU A 566 -2.52 -10.47 -9.96
N TYR A 567 -3.45 -10.40 -9.02
CA TYR A 567 -4.63 -9.54 -9.09
C TYR A 567 -4.44 -8.27 -8.26
N ARG A 568 -5.26 -7.25 -8.46
CA ARG A 568 -5.29 -6.04 -7.61
C ARG A 568 -6.51 -6.05 -6.70
N GLY A 569 -6.39 -5.36 -5.55
CA GLY A 569 -7.49 -5.18 -4.61
C GLY A 569 -8.59 -4.24 -5.10
N ALA A 570 -9.53 -3.89 -4.21
CA ALA A 570 -10.69 -3.05 -4.54
C ALA A 570 -10.33 -1.60 -4.94
N TRP A 571 -9.13 -1.16 -4.63
CA TRP A 571 -8.72 0.24 -4.70
C TRP A 571 -8.06 0.64 -6.01
N MET A 572 -7.40 -0.29 -6.67
CA MET A 572 -6.57 -0.03 -7.85
C MET A 572 -6.68 -1.16 -8.87
N GLU A 573 -6.27 -0.89 -10.12
CA GLU A 573 -6.17 -1.88 -11.17
C GLU A 573 -4.82 -1.78 -11.88
N TRP A 574 -4.43 -2.85 -12.56
CA TRP A 574 -3.23 -2.86 -13.39
C TRP A 574 -3.37 -1.91 -14.58
N ASP A 575 -2.29 -1.20 -14.92
CA ASP A 575 -2.18 -0.52 -16.20
C ASP A 575 -2.32 -1.53 -17.35
N LEU A 576 -3.18 -1.24 -18.33
CA LEU A 576 -3.43 -2.12 -19.48
C LEU A 576 -2.16 -2.47 -20.25
N GLY A 577 -1.17 -1.57 -20.26
CA GLY A 577 0.15 -1.86 -20.83
C GLY A 577 0.88 -3.01 -20.15
N SER A 578 0.55 -3.32 -18.90
CA SER A 578 1.20 -4.36 -18.09
C SER A 578 0.42 -5.68 -18.03
N VAL A 579 -0.84 -5.71 -18.48
CA VAL A 579 -1.73 -6.87 -18.37
C VAL A 579 -1.24 -8.05 -19.19
N ASP A 580 -1.21 -9.24 -18.60
CA ASP A 580 -0.85 -10.49 -19.28
C ASP A 580 -2.07 -11.41 -19.48
N MET A 581 -3.14 -11.25 -18.71
CA MET A 581 -4.41 -11.95 -18.90
C MET A 581 -5.59 -11.03 -18.56
N ALA A 582 -6.58 -10.99 -19.45
CA ALA A 582 -7.81 -10.25 -19.30
C ALA A 582 -9.00 -11.20 -19.45
N VAL A 583 -9.86 -11.25 -18.44
CA VAL A 583 -11.01 -12.17 -18.38
C VAL A 583 -12.31 -11.36 -18.46
N PRO A 584 -12.97 -11.32 -19.63
CA PRO A 584 -14.26 -10.65 -19.77
C PRO A 584 -15.35 -11.38 -18.97
N LEU A 585 -16.17 -10.64 -18.25
CA LEU A 585 -17.26 -11.17 -17.45
C LEU A 585 -18.62 -10.90 -18.11
N SER A 586 -19.50 -11.89 -18.03
CA SER A 586 -20.89 -11.75 -18.41
C SER A 586 -21.69 -11.02 -17.31
N PRO A 587 -22.86 -10.44 -17.63
CA PRO A 587 -23.76 -9.85 -16.64
C PRO A 587 -24.12 -10.81 -15.50
N ASN A 588 -24.32 -12.10 -15.79
CA ASN A 588 -24.63 -13.10 -14.77
C ASN A 588 -23.47 -13.33 -13.82
N GLU A 589 -22.23 -13.39 -14.32
CA GLU A 589 -21.03 -13.54 -13.47
C GLU A 589 -20.83 -12.34 -12.56
N ILE A 590 -21.13 -11.13 -13.02
CA ILE A 590 -21.09 -9.91 -12.20
C ILE A 590 -22.11 -10.00 -11.06
N ILE A 591 -23.34 -10.46 -11.33
CA ILE A 591 -24.39 -10.64 -10.31
C ILE A 591 -23.96 -11.69 -9.28
N VAL A 592 -23.42 -12.82 -9.70
CA VAL A 592 -22.96 -13.88 -8.80
C VAL A 592 -21.79 -13.40 -7.94
N LYS A 593 -20.82 -12.68 -8.54
CA LYS A 593 -19.72 -12.03 -7.84
C LYS A 593 -20.25 -11.06 -6.77
N ARG A 594 -21.18 -10.18 -7.11
CA ARG A 594 -21.81 -9.24 -6.16
C ARG A 594 -22.46 -9.98 -5.00
N HIS A 595 -23.19 -11.05 -5.26
CA HIS A 595 -23.82 -11.86 -4.22
C HIS A 595 -22.80 -12.58 -3.33
N ALA A 596 -21.63 -12.95 -3.87
CA ALA A 596 -20.54 -13.50 -3.07
C ALA A 596 -19.94 -12.42 -2.14
N ILE A 597 -19.73 -11.21 -2.63
CA ILE A 597 -19.29 -10.06 -1.79
C ILE A 597 -20.31 -9.79 -0.68
N TYR A 598 -21.61 -9.86 -0.96
CA TYR A 598 -22.66 -9.68 0.06
C TYR A 598 -22.66 -10.74 1.17
N ARG A 599 -21.96 -11.87 1.00
CA ARG A 599 -21.81 -12.86 2.07
C ARG A 599 -20.90 -12.39 3.20
N HIS A 600 -20.03 -11.42 2.93
CA HIS A 600 -19.16 -10.80 3.91
C HIS A 600 -19.88 -9.64 4.63
N LEU A 601 -20.91 -9.98 5.40
CA LEU A 601 -21.83 -9.03 6.03
C LEU A 601 -21.11 -8.10 7.02
N SER A 602 -20.09 -8.60 7.72
CA SER A 602 -19.30 -7.81 8.67
C SER A 602 -18.49 -6.70 8.00
N GLN A 603 -18.36 -6.73 6.66
CA GLN A 603 -17.65 -5.73 5.85
C GLN A 603 -18.59 -4.87 4.99
N LYS A 604 -19.89 -5.16 5.07
CA LYS A 604 -20.92 -4.39 4.36
C LYS A 604 -21.26 -3.12 5.15
N ASP A 605 -21.59 -2.05 4.43
CA ASP A 605 -22.02 -0.76 4.98
C ASP A 605 -20.97 -0.05 5.87
N ILE A 606 -19.80 -0.67 6.04
CA ILE A 606 -18.72 -0.13 6.85
C ILE A 606 -17.47 -0.02 5.98
N VAL A 607 -16.97 1.21 5.82
CA VAL A 607 -15.64 1.42 5.25
C VAL A 607 -14.66 1.36 6.43
N PRO A 608 -13.97 0.22 6.65
CA PRO A 608 -13.11 0.04 7.82
C PRO A 608 -11.89 0.96 7.81
N PHE A 609 -11.59 1.56 6.65
CA PHE A 609 -10.44 2.43 6.48
C PHE A 609 -10.88 3.84 6.08
N PRO A 610 -10.25 4.88 6.64
CA PRO A 610 -10.50 6.25 6.25
C PRO A 610 -10.08 6.47 4.79
N GLY A 611 -10.99 6.96 3.99
CA GLY A 611 -10.80 7.33 2.58
C GLY A 611 -11.97 8.18 2.11
N ASP A 612 -11.82 8.90 1.01
CA ASP A 612 -12.85 9.78 0.45
C ASP A 612 -13.94 9.04 -0.32
N ASP A 613 -13.76 7.74 -0.54
CA ASP A 613 -14.69 6.93 -1.31
C ASP A 613 -15.75 6.30 -0.40
N PRO A 614 -17.00 6.81 -0.39
CA PRO A 614 -18.08 6.32 0.45
C PRO A 614 -18.74 5.04 -0.09
N ARG A 615 -18.29 4.54 -1.25
CA ARG A 615 -18.91 3.37 -1.89
C ARG A 615 -18.55 2.09 -1.16
N GLU A 616 -19.49 1.15 -1.12
CA GLU A 616 -19.24 -0.21 -0.65
C GLU A 616 -18.27 -0.99 -1.55
N PHE A 617 -17.65 -2.05 -1.05
CA PHE A 617 -16.68 -2.86 -1.81
C PHE A 617 -17.23 -3.41 -3.13
N TRP A 618 -18.50 -3.83 -3.16
CA TRP A 618 -19.10 -4.34 -4.40
C TRP A 618 -19.22 -3.25 -5.48
N GLN A 619 -19.55 -2.02 -5.08
CA GLN A 619 -19.64 -0.89 -6.00
C GLN A 619 -18.27 -0.54 -6.60
N ARG A 620 -17.25 -0.51 -5.75
CA ARG A 620 -15.86 -0.27 -6.20
C ARG A 620 -15.36 -1.38 -7.11
N SER A 621 -15.63 -2.64 -6.77
CA SER A 621 -15.26 -3.80 -7.57
C SER A 621 -15.90 -3.78 -8.94
N GLU A 622 -17.20 -3.43 -9.03
CA GLU A 622 -17.90 -3.31 -10.31
C GLU A 622 -17.38 -2.13 -11.14
N ASP A 623 -17.27 -0.95 -10.55
CA ASP A 623 -16.76 0.24 -11.23
C ASP A 623 -15.34 0.01 -11.79
N ARG A 624 -14.46 -0.62 -11.00
CA ARG A 624 -13.11 -0.99 -11.44
C ARG A 624 -13.14 -1.88 -12.69
N THR A 625 -13.89 -2.97 -12.67
CA THR A 625 -13.93 -3.94 -13.77
C THR A 625 -14.67 -3.41 -15.00
N GLN A 626 -15.69 -2.54 -14.82
CA GLN A 626 -16.38 -1.83 -15.91
C GLN A 626 -15.47 -0.76 -16.52
N THR A 627 -14.71 -0.03 -15.71
CA THR A 627 -13.72 0.94 -16.18
C THR A 627 -12.65 0.27 -17.02
N THR A 628 -12.17 -0.89 -16.60
CA THR A 628 -11.20 -1.71 -17.35
C THR A 628 -11.79 -2.14 -18.70
N ALA A 629 -13.03 -2.62 -18.73
CA ALA A 629 -13.72 -2.98 -19.98
C ALA A 629 -13.87 -1.78 -20.93
N LYS A 630 -14.23 -0.61 -20.39
CA LYS A 630 -14.31 0.62 -21.16
C LYS A 630 -12.95 1.01 -21.77
N GLN A 631 -11.87 0.87 -21.02
CA GLN A 631 -10.52 1.15 -21.52
C GLN A 631 -10.15 0.22 -22.70
N TYR A 632 -10.46 -1.08 -22.63
CA TYR A 632 -10.28 -2.00 -23.75
C TYR A 632 -11.10 -1.59 -24.98
N ASN A 633 -12.35 -1.15 -24.78
CA ASN A 633 -13.19 -0.63 -25.87
C ASN A 633 -12.59 0.64 -26.49
N ASP A 634 -12.11 1.58 -25.68
CA ASP A 634 -11.48 2.83 -26.15
C ASP A 634 -10.21 2.56 -26.98
N LEU A 635 -9.52 1.43 -26.75
CA LEU A 635 -8.38 0.96 -27.55
C LEU A 635 -8.79 0.32 -28.89
N GLY A 636 -10.08 0.13 -29.13
CA GLY A 636 -10.63 -0.49 -30.36
C GLY A 636 -10.82 -2.01 -30.27
N MET A 637 -10.79 -2.57 -29.05
CA MET A 637 -11.15 -3.97 -28.81
C MET A 637 -12.69 -4.15 -28.77
N ALA A 638 -13.15 -5.39 -28.55
CA ALA A 638 -14.57 -5.67 -28.40
C ALA A 638 -15.15 -5.03 -27.13
N GLU A 639 -16.41 -4.65 -27.20
CA GLU A 639 -17.17 -4.14 -26.05
C GLU A 639 -17.51 -5.29 -25.09
N TYR A 640 -17.11 -5.13 -23.84
CA TYR A 640 -17.41 -6.05 -22.73
C TYR A 640 -18.10 -5.30 -21.60
N GLN A 641 -18.92 -6.01 -20.80
CA GLN A 641 -19.59 -5.44 -19.63
C GLN A 641 -18.60 -5.15 -18.49
N ALA A 642 -17.68 -6.06 -18.25
CA ALA A 642 -16.64 -5.93 -17.26
C ALA A 642 -15.45 -6.85 -17.61
N ILE A 643 -14.25 -6.50 -17.16
CA ILE A 643 -13.04 -7.31 -17.35
C ILE A 643 -12.26 -7.34 -16.03
N GLU A 644 -11.87 -8.54 -15.58
CA GLU A 644 -10.87 -8.74 -14.55
C GLU A 644 -9.51 -8.97 -15.21
N VAL A 645 -8.45 -8.33 -14.70
CA VAL A 645 -7.12 -8.39 -15.31
C VAL A 645 -6.06 -8.87 -14.34
N PHE A 646 -5.03 -9.52 -14.90
CA PHE A 646 -3.95 -10.14 -14.14
C PHE A 646 -2.61 -9.88 -14.81
N VAL A 647 -1.58 -9.75 -13.98
CA VAL A 647 -0.18 -9.71 -14.40
C VAL A 647 0.48 -11.02 -14.00
N ARG A 648 1.27 -11.60 -14.90
CA ARG A 648 2.02 -12.81 -14.63
C ARG A 648 3.40 -12.49 -14.06
N MET A 649 3.74 -13.06 -12.92
CA MET A 649 5.02 -12.85 -12.30
C MET A 649 6.09 -13.81 -12.85
N PHE A 650 5.71 -15.09 -13.13
CA PHE A 650 6.53 -16.09 -13.80
C PHE A 650 5.68 -17.18 -14.49
#